data_a31e95b4743aec0608092c28ca7f5075
#
_entry.id   a31e95b4743aec0608092c28ca7f5075
#
_cell.length_a   1.000
_cell.length_b   1.000
_cell.length_c   1.000
_cell.angle_alpha   90.00
_cell.angle_beta   90.00
_cell.angle_gamma   90.00
#
_symmetry.space_group_name_H-M   'P 1'
#
loop_
_entity.id
_entity.type
_entity.pdbx_description
1 polymer ?
#
loop_
_entity_poly.entity_id
_entity_poly.type
_entity_poly.pdbx_seq_one_letter_code
_entity_poly.pdbx_strand_id
1 'polypeptide(L)'
;MERRRAASRWAALGAAAFLAMAAAARGAIPPAAAGAAGAANEAPAPEAALGAAARTAFEGRLEEAIAAVRPLASDAALPEGVRARANFLVGVLLMRAGRPAEAAAALEAGAGDPVLADYALARLGLARRAAGDPGGAARALARLLASYPASPLADPAWRDLGRAAFDAGDLPSAETALQEALAHARTPAQRADLQLLLAQVLARAGRPAEAVPLLRDLWLTLPAAREADRAAELLQGLPGAAAAFTDDERFLRAMRLYRGGAYAKAARELMPFAAEAGARGGQARLDLGIARFRTREYQEAIRTLEPLLNDSAGPGRAEILFWLARCYFGLPDRARSQALLEELVAAAPKDARADDALFLLADSYIDDGRPDRAADALDRLIRGYPKSDRIDPARWERGWLWYRAGKYVRAAAAFRNLAARAPRFWAQATYWEARAEEAGGDAAPARRLYGQVAAHGQVAAGPGAYYAWLARLRLGKKAQLATEAVSPAPPQDRGRLPVARALAALWLADEATEEYAGAVRDHPDDRGLAAEAVDAALRLQRADRAVALAKRVLWPQYAQSGGTPPIRTFWDALYPQGYWSLVADRTAAQRLDPYLVLAVIREESAFAPQAVSAAGARGLMQLMPSTASRLAGAHRLPAPGGGLAIEEPWYNIALGTAELADLLDEFKGDVALALAAYNAGAHHVRRWIRERGYTGPEEFVEEIPFEETRGYVKRVLGSYDRYRALYAESQIPSPTSQAQTPEPGTPGGAK
;
A
#
# COMPACT_ATOMS: atom_id res chain seq x y z
N MET A 1 13.30 43.95 -16.48
CA MET A 1 12.56 43.08 -17.40
C MET A 1 13.42 41.97 -18.01
N GLU A 2 14.68 42.18 -18.30
CA GLU A 2 15.56 41.16 -18.91
C GLU A 2 15.90 39.97 -17.98
N ARG A 3 16.05 40.17 -16.68
CA ARG A 3 16.31 39.04 -15.73
C ARG A 3 15.12 38.06 -15.58
N ARG A 4 13.89 38.49 -15.84
CA ARG A 4 12.72 37.59 -15.84
C ARG A 4 12.59 36.78 -17.16
N ARG A 5 13.09 37.32 -18.29
CA ARG A 5 13.11 36.58 -19.57
C ARG A 5 14.24 35.54 -19.64
N ALA A 6 15.35 35.77 -18.96
CA ALA A 6 16.42 34.79 -18.85
C ALA A 6 16.00 33.58 -17.98
N ALA A 7 15.34 33.82 -16.85
CA ALA A 7 14.87 32.75 -15.95
C ALA A 7 13.81 31.86 -16.62
N SER A 8 12.93 32.42 -17.46
CA SER A 8 11.93 31.63 -18.21
C SER A 8 12.54 30.78 -19.34
N ARG A 9 13.63 31.24 -19.96
CA ARG A 9 14.36 30.45 -20.97
C ARG A 9 15.15 29.28 -20.37
N TRP A 10 15.74 29.46 -19.19
CA TRP A 10 16.42 28.39 -18.49
C TRP A 10 15.46 27.35 -17.91
N ALA A 11 14.26 27.76 -17.46
CA ALA A 11 13.22 26.85 -17.04
C ALA A 11 12.63 26.02 -18.20
N ALA A 12 12.49 26.63 -19.39
CA ALA A 12 12.00 25.92 -20.58
C ALA A 12 13.06 24.96 -21.16
N LEU A 13 14.33 25.30 -21.13
CA LEU A 13 15.43 24.42 -21.56
C LEU A 13 15.67 23.27 -20.55
N GLY A 14 15.52 23.54 -19.27
CA GLY A 14 15.56 22.50 -18.22
C GLY A 14 14.40 21.52 -18.36
N ALA A 15 13.18 21.97 -18.61
CA ALA A 15 12.02 21.13 -18.81
C ALA A 15 12.11 20.28 -20.10
N ALA A 16 12.66 20.82 -21.19
CA ALA A 16 12.84 20.08 -22.43
C ALA A 16 13.96 19.01 -22.32
N ALA A 17 15.06 19.32 -21.64
CA ALA A 17 16.10 18.34 -21.36
C ALA A 17 15.63 17.24 -20.38
N PHE A 18 14.77 17.61 -19.43
CA PHE A 18 14.19 16.67 -18.47
C PHE A 18 13.13 15.75 -19.10
N LEU A 19 12.33 16.29 -20.04
CA LEU A 19 11.38 15.50 -20.83
C LEU A 19 12.09 14.53 -21.77
N ALA A 20 13.22 14.91 -22.34
CA ALA A 20 14.06 14.02 -23.16
C ALA A 20 14.72 12.92 -22.32
N MET A 21 15.16 13.20 -21.07
CA MET A 21 15.66 12.18 -20.15
C MET A 21 14.54 11.26 -19.61
N ALA A 22 13.34 11.77 -19.38
CA ALA A 22 12.19 10.95 -19.00
C ALA A 22 11.74 10.01 -20.12
N ALA A 23 11.92 10.40 -21.38
CA ALA A 23 11.69 9.56 -22.56
C ALA A 23 12.80 8.48 -22.71
N ALA A 24 14.05 8.82 -22.41
CA ALA A 24 15.18 7.88 -22.45
C ALA A 24 15.13 6.83 -21.29
N ALA A 25 14.62 7.22 -20.12
CA ALA A 25 14.49 6.32 -18.95
C ALA A 25 13.37 5.27 -19.09
N ARG A 26 12.53 5.36 -20.15
CA ARG A 26 11.54 4.34 -20.51
C ARG A 26 12.09 3.30 -21.51
N GLY A 27 13.41 3.23 -21.67
CA GLY A 27 14.09 2.35 -22.61
C GLY A 27 14.12 0.90 -22.17
N ALA A 28 13.51 0.09 -22.97
CA ALA A 28 13.74 -1.30 -23.39
C ALA A 28 14.36 -2.26 -22.36
N ILE A 29 13.53 -3.19 -21.87
CA ILE A 29 13.96 -4.56 -21.55
C ILE A 29 14.39 -5.19 -22.88
N PRO A 30 15.63 -5.74 -23.03
CA PRO A 30 15.98 -6.48 -24.23
C PRO A 30 15.04 -7.69 -24.35
N PRO A 31 14.47 -7.95 -25.53
CA PRO A 31 13.69 -9.15 -25.75
C PRO A 31 14.59 -10.37 -25.55
N ALA A 32 14.10 -11.36 -24.82
CA ALA A 32 14.71 -12.69 -24.82
C ALA A 32 14.91 -13.11 -26.27
N ALA A 33 16.14 -13.50 -26.61
CA ALA A 33 16.51 -13.90 -27.96
C ALA A 33 15.69 -15.12 -28.40
N ALA A 34 14.58 -14.85 -29.11
CA ALA A 34 13.95 -15.83 -29.97
C ALA A 34 14.64 -15.71 -31.34
N GLY A 35 15.30 -16.77 -31.75
CA GLY A 35 15.98 -16.86 -33.02
C GLY A 35 15.04 -16.51 -34.17
N ALA A 36 15.34 -15.41 -34.87
CA ALA A 36 14.72 -15.05 -36.13
C ALA A 36 15.74 -15.25 -37.23
N ALA A 37 15.63 -16.39 -37.88
CA ALA A 37 16.15 -16.56 -39.24
C ALA A 37 15.03 -16.21 -40.21
N GLY A 38 15.28 -15.19 -41.06
CA GLY A 38 14.72 -15.02 -42.40
C GLY A 38 13.19 -15.07 -42.55
N ALA A 39 12.52 -13.92 -42.46
CA ALA A 39 11.23 -13.71 -43.09
C ALA A 39 11.25 -12.41 -43.87
N ALA A 40 10.86 -12.52 -45.13
CA ALA A 40 10.66 -11.43 -46.06
C ALA A 40 9.69 -10.37 -45.50
N ASN A 41 9.80 -9.15 -46.02
CA ASN A 41 9.10 -7.91 -45.76
C ASN A 41 7.57 -8.03 -45.97
N GLU A 42 6.87 -8.85 -45.18
CA GLU A 42 5.40 -8.80 -45.09
C GLU A 42 5.01 -7.76 -44.04
N ALA A 43 4.09 -6.88 -44.40
CA ALA A 43 3.52 -5.90 -43.46
C ALA A 43 2.97 -6.65 -42.22
N PRO A 44 3.25 -6.20 -41.00
CA PRO A 44 2.78 -6.90 -39.81
C PRO A 44 1.26 -7.05 -39.81
N ALA A 45 0.76 -8.19 -39.33
CA ALA A 45 -0.68 -8.39 -39.22
C ALA A 45 -1.34 -7.20 -38.51
N PRO A 46 -2.54 -6.75 -38.93
CA PRO A 46 -3.17 -5.52 -38.42
C PRO A 46 -3.26 -5.46 -36.90
N GLU A 47 -3.54 -6.56 -36.24
CA GLU A 47 -3.56 -6.65 -34.78
C GLU A 47 -2.17 -6.42 -34.16
N ALA A 48 -1.13 -6.92 -34.78
CA ALA A 48 0.25 -6.66 -34.32
C ALA A 48 0.63 -5.19 -34.51
N ALA A 49 0.18 -4.55 -35.59
CA ALA A 49 0.38 -3.11 -35.83
C ALA A 49 -0.36 -2.25 -34.77
N LEU A 50 -1.59 -2.62 -34.40
CA LEU A 50 -2.33 -1.97 -33.31
C LEU A 50 -1.60 -2.10 -31.98
N GLY A 51 -1.10 -3.29 -31.65
CA GLY A 51 -0.32 -3.53 -30.44
C GLY A 51 0.98 -2.73 -30.39
N ALA A 52 1.70 -2.64 -31.53
CA ALA A 52 2.91 -1.83 -31.65
C ALA A 52 2.64 -0.33 -31.44
N ALA A 53 1.59 0.20 -32.05
CA ALA A 53 1.19 1.61 -31.87
C ALA A 53 0.73 1.89 -30.43
N ALA A 54 -0.03 1.00 -29.82
CA ALA A 54 -0.44 1.12 -28.42
C ALA A 54 0.77 1.13 -27.47
N ARG A 55 1.78 0.30 -27.73
CA ARG A 55 3.04 0.31 -27.00
C ARG A 55 3.80 1.63 -27.22
N THR A 56 3.87 2.16 -28.44
CA THR A 56 4.45 3.48 -28.72
C THR A 56 3.79 4.59 -27.89
N ALA A 57 2.45 4.55 -27.76
CA ALA A 57 1.71 5.48 -26.91
C ALA A 57 2.01 5.28 -25.42
N PHE A 58 2.18 4.04 -24.99
CA PHE A 58 2.56 3.71 -23.61
C PHE A 58 3.97 4.26 -23.29
N GLU A 59 4.88 4.24 -24.25
CA GLU A 59 6.21 4.83 -24.15
C GLU A 59 6.22 6.38 -24.19
N GLY A 60 5.05 7.02 -24.30
CA GLY A 60 4.87 8.47 -24.25
C GLY A 60 4.89 9.17 -25.62
N ARG A 61 5.01 8.44 -26.73
CA ARG A 61 5.02 8.95 -28.12
C ARG A 61 3.61 8.95 -28.71
N LEU A 62 2.74 9.79 -28.12
CA LEU A 62 1.29 9.74 -28.33
C LEU A 62 0.88 10.09 -29.76
N GLU A 63 1.42 11.20 -30.33
CA GLU A 63 1.07 11.62 -31.70
C GLU A 63 1.57 10.65 -32.76
N GLU A 64 2.74 10.03 -32.57
CA GLU A 64 3.26 8.97 -33.42
C GLU A 64 2.34 7.75 -33.42
N ALA A 65 1.86 7.34 -32.25
CA ALA A 65 0.91 6.26 -32.13
C ALA A 65 -0.43 6.56 -32.83
N ILE A 66 -0.98 7.78 -32.65
CA ILE A 66 -2.21 8.20 -33.33
C ILE A 66 -2.01 8.14 -34.86
N ALA A 67 -0.90 8.65 -35.37
CA ALA A 67 -0.58 8.66 -36.78
C ALA A 67 -0.48 7.24 -37.37
N ALA A 68 0.06 6.30 -36.59
CA ALA A 68 0.21 4.88 -36.99
C ALA A 68 -1.14 4.13 -37.05
N VAL A 69 -2.09 4.43 -36.15
CA VAL A 69 -3.38 3.74 -36.07
C VAL A 69 -4.43 4.26 -37.01
N ARG A 70 -4.44 5.59 -37.32
CA ARG A 70 -5.46 6.22 -38.20
C ARG A 70 -5.65 5.54 -39.57
N PRO A 71 -4.61 5.13 -40.30
CA PRO A 71 -4.77 4.39 -41.56
C PRO A 71 -5.53 3.09 -41.36
N LEU A 72 -5.23 2.31 -40.30
CA LEU A 72 -5.92 1.05 -40.01
C LEU A 72 -7.41 1.27 -39.66
N ALA A 73 -7.75 2.39 -39.04
CA ALA A 73 -9.12 2.74 -38.70
C ALA A 73 -9.99 3.08 -39.93
N SER A 74 -9.37 3.53 -41.01
CA SER A 74 -10.05 3.95 -42.23
C SER A 74 -9.92 3.00 -43.42
N ASP A 75 -9.09 1.96 -43.33
CA ASP A 75 -8.82 1.01 -44.41
C ASP A 75 -10.01 0.07 -44.65
N ALA A 76 -10.75 0.32 -45.76
CA ALA A 76 -11.91 -0.47 -46.16
C ALA A 76 -11.57 -1.94 -46.50
N ALA A 77 -10.29 -2.24 -46.76
CA ALA A 77 -9.85 -3.61 -47.04
C ALA A 77 -9.77 -4.48 -45.77
N LEU A 78 -9.67 -3.87 -44.61
CA LEU A 78 -9.62 -4.58 -43.33
C LEU A 78 -11.01 -5.05 -42.87
N PRO A 79 -11.09 -6.18 -42.12
CA PRO A 79 -12.33 -6.61 -41.47
C PRO A 79 -12.94 -5.52 -40.59
N GLU A 80 -14.27 -5.45 -40.53
CA GLU A 80 -14.98 -4.42 -39.77
C GLU A 80 -14.58 -4.40 -38.28
N GLY A 81 -14.43 -5.57 -37.63
CA GLY A 81 -14.00 -5.66 -36.24
C GLY A 81 -12.59 -5.10 -36.02
N VAL A 82 -11.66 -5.28 -36.97
CA VAL A 82 -10.30 -4.71 -36.88
C VAL A 82 -10.35 -3.18 -36.99
N ARG A 83 -11.15 -2.64 -37.93
CA ARG A 83 -11.35 -1.20 -38.06
C ARG A 83 -12.00 -0.60 -36.84
N ALA A 84 -13.00 -1.29 -36.27
CA ALA A 84 -13.67 -0.85 -35.03
C ALA A 84 -12.68 -0.82 -33.85
N ARG A 85 -11.84 -1.83 -33.74
CA ARG A 85 -10.77 -1.88 -32.73
C ARG A 85 -9.73 -0.77 -32.92
N ALA A 86 -9.33 -0.49 -34.17
CA ALA A 86 -8.45 0.62 -34.48
C ALA A 86 -9.09 1.96 -34.10
N ASN A 87 -10.37 2.18 -34.42
CA ASN A 87 -11.13 3.36 -34.03
C ASN A 87 -11.26 3.51 -32.51
N PHE A 88 -11.49 2.42 -31.79
CA PHE A 88 -11.47 2.42 -30.34
C PHE A 88 -10.12 2.92 -29.80
N LEU A 89 -8.99 2.36 -30.30
CA LEU A 89 -7.66 2.77 -29.88
C LEU A 89 -7.39 4.25 -30.22
N VAL A 90 -7.72 4.71 -31.45
CA VAL A 90 -7.61 6.13 -31.84
C VAL A 90 -8.37 7.02 -30.87
N GLY A 91 -9.61 6.65 -30.50
CA GLY A 91 -10.41 7.42 -29.55
C GLY A 91 -9.79 7.51 -28.17
N VAL A 92 -9.26 6.40 -27.65
CA VAL A 92 -8.54 6.39 -26.36
C VAL A 92 -7.29 7.29 -26.41
N LEU A 93 -6.52 7.21 -27.49
CA LEU A 93 -5.31 8.03 -27.66
C LEU A 93 -5.64 9.52 -27.78
N LEU A 94 -6.71 9.88 -28.53
CA LEU A 94 -7.18 11.25 -28.66
C LEU A 94 -7.68 11.83 -27.32
N MET A 95 -8.34 11.03 -26.48
CA MET A 95 -8.68 11.44 -25.11
C MET A 95 -7.44 11.79 -24.30
N ARG A 96 -6.40 10.96 -24.38
CA ARG A 96 -5.09 11.22 -23.72
C ARG A 96 -4.40 12.47 -24.28
N ALA A 97 -4.61 12.77 -25.56
CA ALA A 97 -4.08 13.98 -26.22
C ALA A 97 -4.90 15.24 -25.93
N GLY A 98 -5.97 15.17 -25.12
CA GLY A 98 -6.83 16.32 -24.82
C GLY A 98 -7.73 16.77 -25.99
N ARG A 99 -8.06 15.86 -26.92
CA ARG A 99 -8.86 16.11 -28.14
C ARG A 99 -10.22 15.38 -28.06
N PRO A 100 -11.10 15.70 -27.08
CA PRO A 100 -12.30 14.91 -26.79
C PRO A 100 -13.34 14.89 -27.92
N ALA A 101 -13.46 15.97 -28.72
CA ALA A 101 -14.42 16.01 -29.82
C ALA A 101 -14.05 15.02 -30.95
N GLU A 102 -12.76 14.92 -31.28
CA GLU A 102 -12.28 13.94 -32.26
C GLU A 102 -12.34 12.53 -31.69
N ALA A 103 -12.04 12.36 -30.41
CA ALA A 103 -12.16 11.10 -29.71
C ALA A 103 -13.58 10.54 -29.77
N ALA A 104 -14.60 11.40 -29.58
CA ALA A 104 -15.99 10.96 -29.63
C ALA A 104 -16.38 10.39 -31.01
N ALA A 105 -15.91 10.98 -32.10
CA ALA A 105 -16.19 10.46 -33.45
C ALA A 105 -15.54 9.08 -33.68
N ALA A 106 -14.28 8.89 -33.22
CA ALA A 106 -13.58 7.63 -33.33
C ALA A 106 -14.22 6.55 -32.42
N LEU A 107 -14.59 6.90 -31.19
CA LEU A 107 -15.22 5.96 -30.25
C LEU A 107 -16.63 5.53 -30.69
N GLU A 108 -17.39 6.39 -31.38
CA GLU A 108 -18.68 6.00 -31.97
C GLU A 108 -18.49 4.87 -32.99
N ALA A 109 -17.48 5.00 -33.88
CA ALA A 109 -17.11 3.94 -34.82
C ALA A 109 -16.53 2.70 -34.11
N GLY A 110 -15.77 2.92 -33.03
CA GLY A 110 -15.20 1.87 -32.19
C GLY A 110 -16.25 1.04 -31.45
N ALA A 111 -17.47 1.55 -31.23
CA ALA A 111 -18.56 0.82 -30.62
C ALA A 111 -19.09 -0.36 -31.46
N GLY A 112 -18.61 -0.53 -32.69
CA GLY A 112 -18.81 -1.72 -33.53
C GLY A 112 -17.86 -2.88 -33.26
N ASP A 113 -16.87 -2.74 -32.34
CA ASP A 113 -15.99 -3.87 -31.99
C ASP A 113 -16.77 -4.97 -31.24
N PRO A 114 -16.74 -6.25 -31.69
CA PRO A 114 -17.54 -7.30 -31.08
C PRO A 114 -17.09 -7.65 -29.65
N VAL A 115 -15.87 -7.26 -29.25
CA VAL A 115 -15.28 -7.59 -27.94
C VAL A 115 -15.23 -6.39 -27.00
N LEU A 116 -14.97 -5.17 -27.53
CA LEU A 116 -14.70 -3.97 -26.75
C LEU A 116 -15.80 -2.90 -26.85
N ALA A 117 -16.99 -3.23 -27.38
CA ALA A 117 -18.06 -2.25 -27.58
C ALA A 117 -18.52 -1.57 -26.28
N ASP A 118 -18.58 -2.30 -25.18
CA ASP A 118 -18.91 -1.73 -23.87
C ASP A 118 -17.86 -0.71 -23.39
N TYR A 119 -16.58 -0.99 -23.59
CA TYR A 119 -15.48 -0.05 -23.33
C TYR A 119 -15.54 1.17 -24.25
N ALA A 120 -15.85 0.96 -25.53
CA ALA A 120 -15.99 2.07 -26.50
C ALA A 120 -17.14 2.99 -26.10
N LEU A 121 -18.30 2.45 -25.73
CA LEU A 121 -19.45 3.23 -25.28
C LEU A 121 -19.19 3.99 -23.98
N ALA A 122 -18.54 3.37 -23.02
CA ALA A 122 -18.13 4.04 -21.79
C ALA A 122 -17.20 5.24 -22.05
N ARG A 123 -16.16 5.01 -22.88
CA ARG A 123 -15.23 6.06 -23.28
C ARG A 123 -15.88 7.15 -24.14
N LEU A 124 -16.86 6.80 -25.00
CA LEU A 124 -17.65 7.73 -25.77
C LEU A 124 -18.45 8.67 -24.87
N GLY A 125 -19.08 8.14 -23.81
CA GLY A 125 -19.76 8.96 -22.82
C GLY A 125 -18.84 9.99 -22.17
N LEU A 126 -17.63 9.58 -21.76
CA LEU A 126 -16.64 10.48 -21.20
C LEU A 126 -16.14 11.52 -22.22
N ALA A 127 -15.89 11.10 -23.46
CA ALA A 127 -15.41 11.98 -24.53
C ALA A 127 -16.44 13.06 -24.89
N ARG A 128 -17.71 12.70 -25.07
CA ARG A 128 -18.80 13.64 -25.36
C ARG A 128 -18.99 14.64 -24.24
N ARG A 129 -18.99 14.18 -22.99
CA ARG A 129 -19.10 15.07 -21.83
C ARG A 129 -17.94 16.06 -21.78
N ALA A 130 -16.69 15.60 -21.99
CA ALA A 130 -15.50 16.45 -22.04
C ALA A 130 -15.51 17.42 -23.22
N ALA A 131 -16.18 17.07 -24.35
CA ALA A 131 -16.39 17.92 -25.50
C ALA A 131 -17.56 18.92 -25.33
N GLY A 132 -18.25 18.93 -24.18
CA GLY A 132 -19.38 19.83 -23.95
C GLY A 132 -20.71 19.32 -24.50
N ASP A 133 -20.85 18.04 -24.83
CA ASP A 133 -22.07 17.37 -25.25
C ASP A 133 -22.58 16.38 -24.16
N PRO A 134 -23.15 16.91 -23.06
CA PRO A 134 -23.65 16.04 -21.98
C PRO A 134 -24.86 15.20 -22.42
N GLY A 135 -25.71 15.70 -23.31
CA GLY A 135 -26.85 14.94 -23.86
C GLY A 135 -26.39 13.75 -24.71
N GLY A 136 -25.36 13.95 -25.54
CA GLY A 136 -24.73 12.86 -26.26
C GLY A 136 -24.03 11.85 -25.35
N ALA A 137 -23.40 12.33 -24.29
CA ALA A 137 -22.81 11.46 -23.27
C ALA A 137 -23.87 10.56 -22.60
N ALA A 138 -24.99 11.14 -22.20
CA ALA A 138 -26.10 10.38 -21.62
C ALA A 138 -26.62 9.28 -22.55
N ARG A 139 -26.81 9.61 -23.86
CA ARG A 139 -27.24 8.60 -24.86
C ARG A 139 -26.23 7.45 -25.01
N ALA A 140 -24.93 7.75 -25.03
CA ALA A 140 -23.89 6.71 -25.14
C ALA A 140 -23.89 5.76 -23.92
N LEU A 141 -23.99 6.32 -22.74
CA LEU A 141 -24.03 5.55 -21.48
C LEU A 141 -25.32 4.74 -21.35
N ALA A 142 -26.46 5.29 -21.79
CA ALA A 142 -27.74 4.54 -21.83
C ALA A 142 -27.66 3.35 -22.80
N ARG A 143 -27.00 3.51 -23.98
CA ARG A 143 -26.73 2.40 -24.91
C ARG A 143 -25.87 1.31 -24.25
N LEU A 144 -24.83 1.68 -23.50
CA LEU A 144 -24.00 0.72 -22.76
C LEU A 144 -24.86 -0.10 -21.80
N LEU A 145 -25.63 0.57 -20.95
CA LEU A 145 -26.47 -0.09 -19.94
C LEU A 145 -27.54 -0.99 -20.55
N ALA A 146 -28.13 -0.58 -21.67
CA ALA A 146 -29.15 -1.37 -22.37
C ALA A 146 -28.56 -2.60 -23.10
N SER A 147 -27.38 -2.46 -23.73
CA SER A 147 -26.79 -3.52 -24.55
C SER A 147 -25.86 -4.44 -23.77
N TYR A 148 -25.25 -3.95 -22.68
CA TYR A 148 -24.23 -4.67 -21.88
C TYR A 148 -24.49 -4.57 -20.38
N PRO A 149 -25.68 -4.99 -19.86
CA PRO A 149 -26.02 -4.86 -18.45
C PRO A 149 -25.13 -5.69 -17.52
N ALA A 150 -24.51 -6.75 -18.03
CA ALA A 150 -23.57 -7.59 -17.29
C ALA A 150 -22.11 -7.12 -17.38
N SER A 151 -21.84 -6.00 -18.05
CA SER A 151 -20.49 -5.43 -18.09
C SER A 151 -20.08 -4.92 -16.71
N PRO A 152 -18.79 -5.08 -16.29
CA PRO A 152 -18.30 -4.48 -15.05
C PRO A 152 -18.32 -2.94 -15.10
N LEU A 153 -18.52 -2.37 -16.30
CA LEU A 153 -18.68 -0.93 -16.51
C LEU A 153 -20.11 -0.44 -16.24
N ALA A 154 -21.11 -1.33 -16.01
CA ALA A 154 -22.49 -0.93 -15.78
C ALA A 154 -22.65 -0.11 -14.49
N ASP A 155 -22.08 -0.57 -13.36
CA ASP A 155 -22.15 0.16 -12.10
C ASP A 155 -21.59 1.60 -12.22
N PRO A 156 -20.35 1.84 -12.73
CA PRO A 156 -19.86 3.19 -12.96
C PRO A 156 -20.66 3.96 -14.03
N ALA A 157 -21.19 3.29 -15.05
CA ALA A 157 -21.98 3.95 -16.10
C ALA A 157 -23.29 4.55 -15.58
N TRP A 158 -23.97 3.94 -14.61
CA TRP A 158 -25.13 4.54 -13.97
C TRP A 158 -24.82 5.88 -13.31
N ARG A 159 -23.71 5.98 -12.57
CA ARG A 159 -23.25 7.23 -11.97
C ARG A 159 -22.95 8.30 -13.03
N ASP A 160 -22.19 7.90 -14.06
CA ASP A 160 -21.75 8.81 -15.11
C ASP A 160 -22.91 9.26 -15.99
N LEU A 161 -23.92 8.40 -16.23
CA LEU A 161 -25.22 8.74 -16.86
C LEU A 161 -25.95 9.78 -16.02
N GLY A 162 -26.11 9.54 -14.71
CA GLY A 162 -26.77 10.47 -13.81
C GLY A 162 -26.10 11.86 -13.84
N ARG A 163 -24.78 11.90 -13.85
CA ARG A 163 -24.01 13.16 -13.95
C ARG A 163 -24.18 13.83 -15.32
N ALA A 164 -24.11 13.07 -16.41
CA ALA A 164 -24.30 13.60 -17.77
C ALA A 164 -25.72 14.14 -17.99
N ALA A 165 -26.75 13.44 -17.52
CA ALA A 165 -28.13 13.88 -17.57
C ALA A 165 -28.36 15.15 -16.73
N PHE A 166 -27.76 15.23 -15.53
CA PHE A 166 -27.80 16.45 -14.71
C PHE A 166 -27.15 17.65 -15.41
N ASP A 167 -25.99 17.45 -16.00
CA ASP A 167 -25.26 18.50 -16.76
C ASP A 167 -26.08 18.94 -18.01
N ALA A 168 -26.84 18.01 -18.63
CA ALA A 168 -27.74 18.28 -19.75
C ALA A 168 -29.06 18.95 -19.35
N GLY A 169 -29.39 18.98 -18.04
CA GLY A 169 -30.66 19.51 -17.53
C GLY A 169 -31.79 18.49 -17.56
N ASP A 170 -31.56 17.25 -17.95
CA ASP A 170 -32.54 16.16 -17.91
C ASP A 170 -32.59 15.56 -16.49
N LEU A 171 -33.32 16.27 -15.62
CA LEU A 171 -33.42 15.92 -14.21
C LEU A 171 -34.10 14.57 -13.94
N PRO A 172 -35.16 14.17 -14.68
CA PRO A 172 -35.79 12.85 -14.49
C PRO A 172 -34.85 11.68 -14.79
N SER A 173 -34.10 11.75 -15.91
CA SER A 173 -33.11 10.73 -16.26
C SER A 173 -31.93 10.71 -15.27
N ALA A 174 -31.50 11.89 -14.78
CA ALA A 174 -30.46 12.01 -13.78
C ALA A 174 -30.87 11.32 -12.45
N GLU A 175 -32.10 11.58 -12.00
CA GLU A 175 -32.65 10.97 -10.78
C GLU A 175 -32.68 9.45 -10.88
N THR A 176 -33.29 8.90 -11.94
CA THR A 176 -33.38 7.46 -12.16
C THR A 176 -32.00 6.81 -12.17
N ALA A 177 -31.07 7.37 -12.93
CA ALA A 177 -29.72 6.82 -13.05
C ALA A 177 -28.95 6.86 -11.72
N LEU A 178 -29.12 7.92 -10.91
CA LEU A 178 -28.46 8.03 -9.61
C LEU A 178 -29.08 7.12 -8.55
N GLN A 179 -30.38 6.86 -8.62
CA GLN A 179 -31.05 5.88 -7.74
C GLN A 179 -30.52 4.46 -8.02
N GLU A 180 -30.38 4.08 -9.31
CA GLU A 180 -29.77 2.80 -9.69
C GLU A 180 -28.30 2.73 -9.25
N ALA A 181 -27.51 3.79 -9.48
CA ALA A 181 -26.14 3.85 -9.02
C ALA A 181 -26.02 3.69 -7.49
N LEU A 182 -26.96 4.30 -6.74
CA LEU A 182 -26.99 4.23 -5.28
C LEU A 182 -27.34 2.83 -4.77
N ALA A 183 -28.22 2.11 -5.47
CA ALA A 183 -28.56 0.72 -5.16
C ALA A 183 -27.34 -0.22 -5.31
N HIS A 184 -26.43 0.09 -6.23
CA HIS A 184 -25.21 -0.67 -6.49
C HIS A 184 -23.97 -0.16 -5.74
N ALA A 185 -24.08 0.90 -4.93
CA ALA A 185 -22.95 1.49 -4.20
C ALA A 185 -22.39 0.53 -3.14
N ARG A 186 -21.14 0.12 -3.32
CA ARG A 186 -20.45 -0.87 -2.47
C ARG A 186 -19.60 -0.26 -1.35
N THR A 187 -19.21 1.00 -1.50
CA THR A 187 -18.34 1.68 -0.53
C THR A 187 -19.02 2.91 0.07
N PRO A 188 -18.68 3.28 1.33
CA PRO A 188 -19.17 4.52 1.92
C PRO A 188 -18.86 5.77 1.09
N ALA A 189 -17.71 5.83 0.45
CA ALA A 189 -17.32 6.97 -0.39
C ALA A 189 -18.19 7.09 -1.65
N GLN A 190 -18.47 5.96 -2.32
CA GLN A 190 -19.41 5.94 -3.47
C GLN A 190 -20.79 6.39 -3.06
N ARG A 191 -21.30 5.89 -1.92
CA ARG A 191 -22.61 6.27 -1.41
C ARG A 191 -22.70 7.76 -1.10
N ALA A 192 -21.66 8.33 -0.48
CA ALA A 192 -21.61 9.75 -0.15
C ALA A 192 -21.67 10.65 -1.40
N ASP A 193 -20.86 10.35 -2.44
CA ASP A 193 -20.88 11.11 -3.71
C ASP A 193 -22.25 11.04 -4.39
N LEU A 194 -22.83 9.84 -4.46
CA LEU A 194 -24.14 9.62 -5.09
C LEU A 194 -25.31 10.29 -4.34
N GLN A 195 -25.34 10.19 -3.01
CA GLN A 195 -26.36 10.86 -2.18
C GLN A 195 -26.28 12.38 -2.35
N LEU A 196 -25.08 12.94 -2.35
CA LEU A 196 -24.89 14.38 -2.57
C LEU A 196 -25.39 14.82 -3.95
N LEU A 197 -25.03 14.08 -5.01
CA LEU A 197 -25.45 14.40 -6.37
C LEU A 197 -26.96 14.23 -6.57
N LEU A 198 -27.57 13.16 -6.03
CA LEU A 198 -29.02 12.95 -6.08
C LEU A 198 -29.76 14.08 -5.35
N ALA A 199 -29.28 14.52 -4.20
CA ALA A 199 -29.88 15.63 -3.47
C ALA A 199 -29.78 16.96 -4.28
N GLN A 200 -28.70 17.18 -5.01
CA GLN A 200 -28.56 18.33 -5.92
C GLN A 200 -29.56 18.27 -7.09
N VAL A 201 -29.79 17.07 -7.67
CA VAL A 201 -30.80 16.86 -8.71
C VAL A 201 -32.19 17.19 -8.18
N LEU A 202 -32.58 16.65 -7.03
CA LEU A 202 -33.89 16.89 -6.40
C LEU A 202 -34.11 18.36 -6.04
N ALA A 203 -33.08 19.02 -5.50
CA ALA A 203 -33.14 20.44 -5.19
C ALA A 203 -33.35 21.30 -6.45
N ARG A 204 -32.63 20.99 -7.54
CA ARG A 204 -32.79 21.67 -8.85
C ARG A 204 -34.14 21.37 -9.52
N ALA A 205 -34.71 20.21 -9.27
CA ALA A 205 -36.06 19.82 -9.72
C ALA A 205 -37.17 20.51 -8.92
N GLY A 206 -36.88 21.37 -7.94
CA GLY A 206 -37.87 22.03 -7.10
C GLY A 206 -38.48 21.12 -6.02
N ARG A 207 -37.78 20.05 -5.66
CA ARG A 207 -38.22 19.03 -4.66
C ARG A 207 -37.30 19.02 -3.42
N PRO A 208 -37.09 20.17 -2.73
CA PRO A 208 -36.19 20.24 -1.59
C PRO A 208 -36.61 19.34 -0.42
N ALA A 209 -37.93 19.05 -0.26
CA ALA A 209 -38.43 18.17 0.78
C ALA A 209 -37.87 16.73 0.68
N GLU A 210 -37.48 16.29 -0.53
CA GLU A 210 -36.90 14.97 -0.75
C GLU A 210 -35.36 15.00 -0.69
N ALA A 211 -34.74 16.16 -1.01
CA ALA A 211 -33.31 16.36 -0.89
C ALA A 211 -32.84 16.41 0.58
N VAL A 212 -33.61 17.06 1.46
CA VAL A 212 -33.28 17.26 2.88
C VAL A 212 -32.97 15.97 3.61
N PRO A 213 -33.79 14.89 3.58
CA PRO A 213 -33.49 13.65 4.28
C PRO A 213 -32.22 12.97 3.76
N LEU A 214 -31.91 13.02 2.46
CA LEU A 214 -30.69 12.47 1.90
C LEU A 214 -29.43 13.18 2.42
N LEU A 215 -29.45 14.51 2.47
CA LEU A 215 -28.35 15.31 2.97
C LEU A 215 -28.16 15.13 4.49
N ARG A 216 -29.27 15.02 5.24
CA ARG A 216 -29.20 14.74 6.70
C ARG A 216 -28.63 13.35 6.96
N ASP A 217 -29.08 12.35 6.21
CA ASP A 217 -28.53 10.99 6.32
C ASP A 217 -27.03 10.98 6.02
N LEU A 218 -26.62 11.60 4.91
CA LEU A 218 -25.20 11.72 4.53
C LEU A 218 -24.38 12.37 5.66
N TRP A 219 -24.82 13.51 6.17
CA TRP A 219 -24.15 14.24 7.23
C TRP A 219 -24.01 13.42 8.52
N LEU A 220 -25.06 12.66 8.85
CA LEU A 220 -25.13 11.88 10.08
C LEU A 220 -24.39 10.54 9.97
N THR A 221 -24.56 9.81 8.84
CA THR A 221 -24.12 8.41 8.73
C THR A 221 -22.69 8.27 8.18
N LEU A 222 -22.23 9.24 7.37
CA LEU A 222 -20.90 9.25 6.73
C LEU A 222 -20.09 10.51 7.10
N PRO A 223 -19.96 10.87 8.39
CA PRO A 223 -19.46 12.18 8.82
C PRO A 223 -17.98 12.40 8.49
N ALA A 224 -17.22 11.34 8.22
CA ALA A 224 -15.81 11.45 7.82
C ALA A 224 -15.64 11.79 6.32
N ALA A 225 -16.67 11.57 5.50
CA ALA A 225 -16.64 11.90 4.08
C ALA A 225 -16.59 13.42 3.86
N ARG A 226 -15.84 13.84 2.84
CA ARG A 226 -15.78 15.28 2.45
C ARG A 226 -17.16 15.80 1.98
N GLU A 227 -17.97 14.93 1.43
CA GLU A 227 -19.31 15.18 0.94
C GLU A 227 -20.28 15.54 2.10
N ALA A 228 -20.01 15.07 3.32
CA ALA A 228 -20.82 15.39 4.49
C ALA A 228 -20.73 16.87 4.90
N ASP A 229 -19.58 17.49 4.75
CA ASP A 229 -19.42 18.92 5.02
C ASP A 229 -20.19 19.75 3.96
N ARG A 230 -20.14 19.33 2.67
CA ARG A 230 -20.93 19.96 1.58
C ARG A 230 -22.44 19.73 1.75
N ALA A 231 -22.85 18.58 2.27
CA ALA A 231 -24.26 18.33 2.58
C ALA A 231 -24.80 19.30 3.63
N ALA A 232 -23.99 19.61 4.66
CA ALA A 232 -24.37 20.60 5.67
C ALA A 232 -24.50 22.03 5.08
N GLU A 233 -23.59 22.42 4.16
CA GLU A 233 -23.67 23.70 3.46
C GLU A 233 -24.94 23.80 2.59
N LEU A 234 -25.27 22.76 1.81
CA LEU A 234 -26.46 22.72 0.99
C LEU A 234 -27.74 22.78 1.83
N LEU A 235 -27.80 22.07 2.95
CA LEU A 235 -28.94 22.10 3.87
C LEU A 235 -29.26 23.52 4.35
N GLN A 236 -28.25 24.37 4.59
CA GLN A 236 -28.48 25.76 5.03
C GLN A 236 -29.21 26.61 3.98
N GLY A 237 -29.11 26.25 2.69
CA GLY A 237 -29.72 27.00 1.59
C GLY A 237 -31.08 26.45 1.15
N LEU A 238 -31.54 25.31 1.65
CA LEU A 238 -32.77 24.66 1.20
C LEU A 238 -33.99 25.09 2.01
N PRO A 239 -35.14 25.41 1.36
CA PRO A 239 -36.40 25.63 2.05
C PRO A 239 -36.81 24.39 2.84
N GLY A 240 -37.28 24.59 4.08
CA GLY A 240 -37.74 23.49 4.94
C GLY A 240 -36.60 22.74 5.68
N ALA A 241 -35.33 23.06 5.41
CA ALA A 241 -34.18 22.50 6.13
C ALA A 241 -33.92 23.17 7.51
N ALA A 242 -34.75 24.13 7.89
CA ALA A 242 -34.56 25.02 9.03
C ALA A 242 -34.63 24.36 10.42
N ALA A 243 -34.87 23.08 10.56
CA ALA A 243 -34.61 22.37 11.80
C ALA A 243 -33.11 22.14 11.93
N ALA A 244 -32.44 22.98 12.69
CA ALA A 244 -31.08 22.73 13.14
C ALA A 244 -30.95 21.27 13.60
N PHE A 245 -29.83 20.61 13.30
CA PHE A 245 -29.53 19.29 13.84
C PHE A 245 -29.71 19.32 15.36
N THR A 246 -30.39 18.35 15.91
CA THR A 246 -30.58 18.22 17.36
C THR A 246 -29.23 17.94 18.02
N ASP A 247 -29.11 18.21 19.30
CA ASP A 247 -27.91 17.90 20.06
C ASP A 247 -27.64 16.39 20.10
N ASP A 248 -28.67 15.56 20.07
CA ASP A 248 -28.53 14.10 19.99
C ASP A 248 -27.94 13.67 18.62
N GLU A 249 -28.38 14.28 17.52
CA GLU A 249 -27.79 14.04 16.20
C GLU A 249 -26.34 14.48 16.11
N ARG A 250 -25.99 15.65 16.69
CA ARG A 250 -24.63 16.14 16.75
C ARG A 250 -23.74 15.23 17.58
N PHE A 251 -24.24 14.80 18.74
CA PHE A 251 -23.53 13.83 19.58
C PHE A 251 -23.31 12.49 18.87
N LEU A 252 -24.38 11.94 18.23
CA LEU A 252 -24.29 10.71 17.47
C LEU A 252 -23.26 10.82 16.32
N ARG A 253 -23.23 11.95 15.63
CA ARG A 253 -22.24 12.23 14.59
C ARG A 253 -20.81 12.26 15.18
N ALA A 254 -20.59 12.96 16.26
CA ALA A 254 -19.31 13.02 16.95
C ALA A 254 -18.82 11.62 17.36
N MET A 255 -19.73 10.79 17.88
CA MET A 255 -19.43 9.39 18.23
C MET A 255 -19.11 8.52 17.00
N ARG A 256 -19.76 8.75 15.86
CA ARG A 256 -19.42 8.06 14.60
C ARG A 256 -18.06 8.45 14.06
N LEU A 257 -17.67 9.74 14.13
CA LEU A 257 -16.33 10.21 13.83
C LEU A 257 -15.28 9.54 14.72
N TYR A 258 -15.55 9.46 16.01
CA TYR A 258 -14.67 8.80 16.98
C TYR A 258 -14.49 7.32 16.66
N ARG A 259 -15.59 6.57 16.48
CA ARG A 259 -15.56 5.14 16.15
C ARG A 259 -14.94 4.86 14.77
N GLY A 260 -15.09 5.77 13.84
CA GLY A 260 -14.50 5.72 12.50
C GLY A 260 -13.01 6.15 12.45
N GLY A 261 -12.41 6.51 13.59
CA GLY A 261 -10.98 6.88 13.67
C GLY A 261 -10.68 8.32 13.21
N ALA A 262 -11.68 9.12 12.89
CA ALA A 262 -11.51 10.53 12.51
C ALA A 262 -11.31 11.42 13.76
N TYR A 263 -10.31 11.06 14.58
CA TYR A 263 -10.13 11.58 15.94
C TYR A 263 -10.01 13.10 16.02
N ALA A 264 -9.34 13.74 15.07
CA ALA A 264 -9.20 15.20 15.06
C ALA A 264 -10.55 15.92 14.83
N LYS A 265 -11.42 15.38 13.95
CA LYS A 265 -12.79 15.90 13.76
C LYS A 265 -13.65 15.55 14.98
N ALA A 266 -13.55 14.31 15.48
CA ALA A 266 -14.29 13.85 16.65
C ALA A 266 -14.00 14.70 17.88
N ALA A 267 -12.74 15.03 18.15
CA ALA A 267 -12.35 15.87 19.29
C ALA A 267 -13.02 17.25 19.27
N ARG A 268 -13.09 17.88 18.10
CA ARG A 268 -13.76 19.17 17.93
C ARG A 268 -15.27 19.09 18.20
N GLU A 269 -15.92 18.04 17.68
CA GLU A 269 -17.37 17.87 17.81
C GLU A 269 -17.80 17.34 19.19
N LEU A 270 -16.94 16.61 19.93
CA LEU A 270 -17.19 16.14 21.29
C LEU A 270 -17.04 17.24 22.35
N MET A 271 -16.29 18.29 22.06
CA MET A 271 -15.95 19.33 23.04
C MET A 271 -17.16 20.00 23.72
N PRO A 272 -18.25 20.37 23.00
CA PRO A 272 -19.43 20.93 23.64
C PRO A 272 -20.09 19.93 24.62
N PHE A 273 -20.20 18.68 24.25
CA PHE A 273 -20.82 17.61 25.05
C PHE A 273 -19.96 17.24 26.28
N ALA A 274 -18.66 17.33 26.18
CA ALA A 274 -17.74 17.10 27.30
C ALA A 274 -17.92 18.13 28.44
N ALA A 275 -18.54 19.28 28.19
CA ALA A 275 -18.87 20.25 29.19
C ALA A 275 -20.18 19.94 29.96
N GLU A 276 -20.99 19.00 29.46
CA GLU A 276 -22.25 18.63 30.09
C GLU A 276 -22.04 17.85 31.41
N ALA A 277 -22.99 17.94 32.30
CA ALA A 277 -23.04 17.11 33.51
C ALA A 277 -23.67 15.72 33.22
N GLY A 278 -23.40 14.75 34.09
CA GLY A 278 -23.98 13.40 34.02
C GLY A 278 -23.30 12.44 33.06
N ALA A 279 -23.92 11.28 32.83
CA ALA A 279 -23.31 10.17 32.12
C ALA A 279 -22.90 10.49 30.69
N ARG A 280 -23.70 11.27 29.94
CA ARG A 280 -23.38 11.67 28.55
C ARG A 280 -22.13 12.55 28.51
N GLY A 281 -22.04 13.53 29.40
CA GLY A 281 -20.86 14.39 29.50
C GLY A 281 -19.62 13.64 29.97
N GLY A 282 -19.76 12.71 30.91
CA GLY A 282 -18.69 11.82 31.36
C GLY A 282 -18.15 10.97 30.22
N GLN A 283 -19.04 10.35 29.43
CA GLN A 283 -18.64 9.57 28.25
C GLN A 283 -17.99 10.45 27.18
N ALA A 284 -18.56 11.61 26.88
CA ALA A 284 -17.98 12.56 25.93
C ALA A 284 -16.57 13.02 26.32
N ARG A 285 -16.32 13.27 27.63
CA ARG A 285 -14.98 13.60 28.17
C ARG A 285 -14.00 12.46 27.99
N LEU A 286 -14.43 11.21 28.26
CA LEU A 286 -13.58 10.04 28.03
C LEU A 286 -13.20 9.93 26.55
N ASP A 287 -14.17 9.96 25.65
CA ASP A 287 -13.94 9.80 24.21
C ASP A 287 -13.11 10.97 23.63
N LEU A 288 -13.33 12.20 24.13
CA LEU A 288 -12.51 13.36 23.81
C LEU A 288 -11.06 13.18 24.28
N GLY A 289 -10.86 12.70 25.50
CA GLY A 289 -9.53 12.40 26.05
C GLY A 289 -8.80 11.35 25.21
N ILE A 290 -9.50 10.27 24.84
CA ILE A 290 -8.95 9.23 23.97
C ILE A 290 -8.66 9.76 22.57
N ALA A 291 -9.55 10.58 21.99
CA ALA A 291 -9.32 11.21 20.69
C ALA A 291 -8.06 12.08 20.69
N ARG A 292 -7.88 12.90 21.73
CA ARG A 292 -6.66 13.71 21.96
C ARG A 292 -5.40 12.86 22.13
N PHE A 293 -5.50 11.74 22.86
CA PHE A 293 -4.40 10.77 22.91
C PHE A 293 -4.04 10.24 21.52
N ARG A 294 -5.03 9.90 20.69
CA ARG A 294 -4.83 9.38 19.32
C ARG A 294 -4.22 10.43 18.39
N THR A 295 -4.49 11.72 18.63
CA THR A 295 -3.85 12.84 17.91
C THR A 295 -2.51 13.29 18.54
N ARG A 296 -2.02 12.56 19.56
CA ARG A 296 -0.78 12.84 20.31
C ARG A 296 -0.81 14.14 21.13
N GLU A 297 -1.96 14.67 21.42
CA GLU A 297 -2.19 15.81 22.29
C GLU A 297 -2.23 15.34 23.76
N TYR A 298 -1.13 14.70 24.24
CA TYR A 298 -1.11 13.97 25.51
C TYR A 298 -1.44 14.84 26.73
N GLN A 299 -0.94 16.07 26.80
CA GLN A 299 -1.22 16.97 27.92
C GLN A 299 -2.69 17.37 27.96
N GLU A 300 -3.29 17.66 26.78
CA GLU A 300 -4.71 17.96 26.69
C GLU A 300 -5.58 16.75 27.04
N ALA A 301 -5.13 15.55 26.62
CA ALA A 301 -5.79 14.31 27.00
C ALA A 301 -5.80 14.12 28.51
N ILE A 302 -4.67 14.33 29.19
CA ILE A 302 -4.56 14.25 30.66
C ILE A 302 -5.52 15.24 31.32
N ARG A 303 -5.48 16.52 30.92
CA ARG A 303 -6.39 17.55 31.48
C ARG A 303 -7.86 17.18 31.32
N THR A 304 -8.19 16.46 30.26
CA THR A 304 -9.56 16.01 29.98
C THR A 304 -9.96 14.80 30.84
N LEU A 305 -9.02 13.86 31.04
CA LEU A 305 -9.30 12.56 31.69
C LEU A 305 -9.18 12.60 33.22
N GLU A 306 -8.21 13.35 33.80
CA GLU A 306 -7.97 13.36 35.25
C GLU A 306 -9.22 13.74 36.09
N PRO A 307 -10.05 14.73 35.71
CA PRO A 307 -11.25 15.06 36.48
C PRO A 307 -12.24 13.89 36.58
N LEU A 308 -12.24 12.95 35.59
CA LEU A 308 -13.12 11.78 35.60
C LEU A 308 -12.81 10.79 36.71
N LEU A 309 -11.60 10.79 37.27
CA LEU A 309 -11.24 9.91 38.40
C LEU A 309 -12.09 10.15 39.66
N ASN A 310 -12.66 11.35 39.80
CA ASN A 310 -13.50 11.75 40.92
C ASN A 310 -15.01 11.75 40.56
N ASP A 311 -15.37 11.37 39.33
CA ASP A 311 -16.77 11.38 38.88
C ASP A 311 -17.38 9.97 39.08
N SER A 312 -18.22 9.84 40.10
CA SER A 312 -18.89 8.55 40.43
C SER A 312 -19.96 8.14 39.45
N ALA A 313 -20.46 9.06 38.62
CA ALA A 313 -21.46 8.80 37.58
C ALA A 313 -20.82 8.60 36.18
N GLY A 314 -19.51 8.75 36.09
CA GLY A 314 -18.73 8.70 34.87
C GLY A 314 -18.33 7.29 34.42
N PRO A 315 -17.44 7.20 33.41
CA PRO A 315 -16.86 5.95 32.93
C PRO A 315 -16.09 5.18 34.03
N GLY A 316 -15.92 3.88 33.82
CA GLY A 316 -15.23 3.03 34.80
C GLY A 316 -13.81 3.50 35.13
N ARG A 317 -13.46 3.56 36.42
CA ARG A 317 -12.16 4.03 36.91
C ARG A 317 -10.97 3.31 36.22
N ALA A 318 -11.08 2.00 35.97
CA ALA A 318 -10.03 1.22 35.32
C ALA A 318 -9.73 1.73 33.90
N GLU A 319 -10.75 2.12 33.14
CA GLU A 319 -10.56 2.67 31.80
C GLU A 319 -9.85 4.03 31.80
N ILE A 320 -10.24 4.88 32.75
CA ILE A 320 -9.62 6.19 32.92
C ILE A 320 -8.14 6.05 33.30
N LEU A 321 -7.84 5.19 34.29
CA LEU A 321 -6.46 4.88 34.71
C LEU A 321 -5.62 4.38 33.54
N PHE A 322 -6.17 3.48 32.72
CA PHE A 322 -5.48 2.93 31.56
C PHE A 322 -5.11 4.01 30.55
N TRP A 323 -6.05 4.87 30.16
CA TRP A 323 -5.79 5.93 29.19
C TRP A 323 -4.87 7.03 29.72
N LEU A 324 -5.00 7.39 31.00
CA LEU A 324 -4.06 8.31 31.65
C LEU A 324 -2.64 7.73 31.65
N ALA A 325 -2.49 6.46 32.02
CA ALA A 325 -1.19 5.80 32.00
C ALA A 325 -0.57 5.82 30.60
N ARG A 326 -1.35 5.57 29.55
CA ARG A 326 -0.88 5.68 28.16
C ARG A 326 -0.49 7.10 27.75
N CYS A 327 -1.18 8.11 28.24
CA CYS A 327 -0.79 9.50 28.01
C CYS A 327 0.56 9.82 28.66
N TYR A 328 0.76 9.43 29.93
CA TYR A 328 2.02 9.62 30.64
C TYR A 328 3.17 8.79 30.06
N PHE A 329 2.87 7.60 29.49
CA PHE A 329 3.84 6.83 28.74
C PHE A 329 4.34 7.54 27.47
N GLY A 330 3.45 8.30 26.81
CA GLY A 330 3.79 9.15 25.65
C GLY A 330 4.57 10.40 26.00
N LEU A 331 4.56 10.80 27.28
CA LEU A 331 5.36 11.88 27.85
C LEU A 331 6.60 11.31 28.57
N PRO A 332 7.62 12.11 28.93
CA PRO A 332 8.78 11.63 29.67
C PRO A 332 8.48 11.42 31.17
N ASP A 333 7.28 10.98 31.53
CA ASP A 333 6.85 10.70 32.93
C ASP A 333 6.41 9.24 33.07
N ARG A 334 7.39 8.33 32.91
CA ARG A 334 7.16 6.88 33.07
C ARG A 334 6.75 6.49 34.49
N ALA A 335 7.26 7.20 35.51
CA ALA A 335 6.94 6.87 36.90
C ALA A 335 5.43 7.01 37.18
N ARG A 336 4.82 8.08 36.66
CA ARG A 336 3.38 8.30 36.78
C ARG A 336 2.58 7.25 36.01
N SER A 337 3.03 6.89 34.79
CA SER A 337 2.43 5.83 34.01
C SER A 337 2.44 4.48 34.79
N GLN A 338 3.59 4.10 35.32
CA GLN A 338 3.75 2.86 36.11
C GLN A 338 2.83 2.85 37.34
N ALA A 339 2.75 3.95 38.09
CA ALA A 339 1.90 4.05 39.25
C ALA A 339 0.40 3.84 38.92
N LEU A 340 -0.07 4.44 37.82
CA LEU A 340 -1.46 4.29 37.36
C LEU A 340 -1.78 2.89 36.87
N LEU A 341 -0.84 2.21 36.20
CA LEU A 341 -1.00 0.83 35.75
C LEU A 341 -1.03 -0.14 36.93
N GLU A 342 -0.15 0.04 37.92
CA GLU A 342 -0.18 -0.77 39.16
C GLU A 342 -1.48 -0.56 39.95
N GLU A 343 -1.96 0.68 40.04
CA GLU A 343 -3.26 0.99 40.65
C GLU A 343 -4.41 0.27 39.93
N LEU A 344 -4.42 0.31 38.58
CA LEU A 344 -5.44 -0.39 37.79
C LEU A 344 -5.45 -1.90 38.10
N VAL A 345 -4.28 -2.54 38.01
CA VAL A 345 -4.17 -4.00 38.22
C VAL A 345 -4.53 -4.39 39.66
N ALA A 346 -4.19 -3.56 40.64
CA ALA A 346 -4.53 -3.83 42.05
C ALA A 346 -6.02 -3.64 42.35
N ALA A 347 -6.61 -2.55 41.83
CA ALA A 347 -8.00 -2.20 42.13
C ALA A 347 -9.01 -2.98 41.27
N ALA A 348 -8.65 -3.34 40.04
CA ALA A 348 -9.55 -3.98 39.09
C ALA A 348 -8.87 -5.15 38.34
N PRO A 349 -8.41 -6.21 39.03
CA PRO A 349 -7.66 -7.33 38.40
C PRO A 349 -8.49 -8.17 37.42
N LYS A 350 -9.82 -7.98 37.38
CA LYS A 350 -10.71 -8.68 36.40
C LYS A 350 -11.17 -7.77 35.26
N ASP A 351 -10.74 -6.51 35.25
CA ASP A 351 -11.04 -5.61 34.12
C ASP A 351 -10.37 -6.13 32.84
N ALA A 352 -11.05 -5.94 31.72
CA ALA A 352 -10.58 -6.39 30.40
C ALA A 352 -9.24 -5.74 29.97
N ARG A 353 -8.78 -4.70 30.66
CA ARG A 353 -7.53 -3.96 30.37
C ARG A 353 -6.38 -4.34 31.30
N ALA A 354 -6.63 -5.22 32.29
CA ALA A 354 -5.62 -5.53 33.29
C ALA A 354 -4.43 -6.30 32.73
N ASP A 355 -4.65 -7.15 31.74
CA ASP A 355 -3.61 -7.86 31.01
C ASP A 355 -2.80 -6.92 30.10
N ASP A 356 -3.46 -6.04 29.36
CA ASP A 356 -2.81 -4.97 28.59
C ASP A 356 -2.01 -4.03 29.50
N ALA A 357 -2.54 -3.71 30.68
CA ALA A 357 -1.84 -2.88 31.68
C ALA A 357 -0.55 -3.55 32.17
N LEU A 358 -0.58 -4.86 32.46
CA LEU A 358 0.62 -5.61 32.86
C LEU A 358 1.65 -5.68 31.73
N PHE A 359 1.20 -5.82 30.48
CA PHE A 359 2.10 -5.84 29.34
C PHE A 359 2.79 -4.49 29.15
N LEU A 360 2.01 -3.39 29.17
CA LEU A 360 2.54 -2.02 29.09
C LEU A 360 3.47 -1.67 30.28
N LEU A 361 3.16 -2.19 31.45
CA LEU A 361 4.00 -2.04 32.65
C LEU A 361 5.35 -2.74 32.45
N ALA A 362 5.35 -3.95 31.87
CA ALA A 362 6.57 -4.67 31.54
C ALA A 362 7.44 -3.88 30.55
N ASP A 363 6.83 -3.35 29.46
CA ASP A 363 7.53 -2.50 28.47
C ASP A 363 8.15 -1.27 29.16
N SER A 364 7.39 -0.60 30.02
CA SER A 364 7.86 0.57 30.76
C SER A 364 9.06 0.24 31.66
N TYR A 365 9.04 -0.91 32.34
CA TYR A 365 10.17 -1.35 33.16
C TYR A 365 11.39 -1.77 32.33
N ILE A 366 11.20 -2.32 31.12
CA ILE A 366 12.30 -2.60 30.17
C ILE A 366 12.97 -1.29 29.77
N ASP A 367 12.20 -0.29 29.40
CA ASP A 367 12.70 1.05 29.02
C ASP A 367 13.44 1.76 30.16
N ASP A 368 13.06 1.50 31.40
CA ASP A 368 13.75 2.03 32.59
C ASP A 368 14.95 1.19 33.04
N GLY A 369 15.32 0.14 32.29
CA GLY A 369 16.42 -0.76 32.64
C GLY A 369 16.17 -1.57 33.92
N ARG A 370 14.90 -1.92 34.22
CA ARG A 370 14.47 -2.69 35.39
C ARG A 370 13.93 -4.08 35.00
N PRO A 371 14.77 -4.98 34.42
CA PRO A 371 14.33 -6.25 33.87
C PRO A 371 13.67 -7.19 34.87
N ASP A 372 14.02 -7.12 36.17
CA ASP A 372 13.40 -7.96 37.19
C ASP A 372 11.93 -7.54 37.41
N ARG A 373 11.64 -6.23 37.42
CA ARG A 373 10.26 -5.73 37.52
C ARG A 373 9.45 -6.06 36.28
N ALA A 374 10.05 -5.93 35.09
CA ALA A 374 9.42 -6.35 33.83
C ALA A 374 9.07 -7.84 33.86
N ALA A 375 10.01 -8.67 34.34
CA ALA A 375 9.79 -10.10 34.47
C ALA A 375 8.63 -10.44 35.44
N ASP A 376 8.51 -9.73 36.56
CA ASP A 376 7.39 -9.90 37.51
C ASP A 376 6.05 -9.54 36.84
N ALA A 377 5.96 -8.43 36.14
CA ALA A 377 4.75 -8.02 35.44
C ALA A 377 4.33 -9.06 34.38
N LEU A 378 5.28 -9.58 33.57
CA LEU A 378 5.03 -10.64 32.60
C LEU A 378 4.58 -11.94 33.28
N ASP A 379 5.19 -12.32 34.39
CA ASP A 379 4.81 -13.51 35.13
C ASP A 379 3.40 -13.39 35.74
N ARG A 380 3.01 -12.22 36.23
CA ARG A 380 1.64 -11.90 36.67
C ARG A 380 0.64 -12.04 35.52
N LEU A 381 0.96 -11.52 34.32
CA LEU A 381 0.14 -11.67 33.12
C LEU A 381 -0.01 -13.15 32.73
N ILE A 382 1.10 -13.88 32.60
CA ILE A 382 1.10 -15.29 32.15
C ILE A 382 0.29 -16.18 33.08
N ARG A 383 0.38 -15.95 34.41
CA ARG A 383 -0.35 -16.74 35.41
C ARG A 383 -1.79 -16.31 35.60
N GLY A 384 -2.05 -15.00 35.59
CA GLY A 384 -3.35 -14.43 35.92
C GLY A 384 -4.34 -14.43 34.76
N TYR A 385 -3.82 -14.34 33.51
CA TYR A 385 -4.66 -14.11 32.31
C TYR A 385 -4.39 -15.14 31.20
N PRO A 386 -4.68 -16.44 31.44
CA PRO A 386 -4.30 -17.51 30.49
C PRO A 386 -5.04 -17.45 29.13
N LYS A 387 -6.11 -16.63 29.01
CA LYS A 387 -6.87 -16.43 27.79
C LYS A 387 -6.57 -15.10 27.08
N SER A 388 -5.63 -14.32 27.61
CA SER A 388 -5.21 -13.05 27.02
C SER A 388 -4.61 -13.25 25.64
N ASP A 389 -4.87 -12.33 24.72
CA ASP A 389 -4.18 -12.26 23.43
C ASP A 389 -2.71 -11.81 23.58
N ARG A 390 -2.35 -11.22 24.75
CA ARG A 390 -0.99 -10.86 25.14
C ARG A 390 -0.16 -12.03 25.68
N ILE A 391 -0.74 -13.21 25.87
CA ILE A 391 -0.04 -14.32 26.55
C ILE A 391 1.20 -14.81 25.78
N ASP A 392 1.11 -14.94 24.45
CA ASP A 392 2.25 -15.37 23.65
C ASP A 392 3.29 -14.26 23.46
N PRO A 393 2.93 -12.98 23.20
CA PRO A 393 3.85 -11.87 23.35
C PRO A 393 4.54 -11.82 24.71
N ALA A 394 3.81 -12.01 25.81
CA ALA A 394 4.40 -12.00 27.14
C ALA A 394 5.39 -13.17 27.38
N ARG A 395 5.09 -14.36 26.87
CA ARG A 395 6.01 -15.51 26.90
C ARG A 395 7.28 -15.24 26.07
N TRP A 396 7.12 -14.57 24.92
CA TRP A 396 8.24 -14.15 24.10
C TRP A 396 9.14 -13.15 24.86
N GLU A 397 8.58 -12.07 25.37
CA GLU A 397 9.33 -11.05 26.12
C GLU A 397 10.01 -11.66 27.37
N ARG A 398 9.34 -12.59 28.04
CA ARG A 398 9.91 -13.30 29.21
C ARG A 398 11.12 -14.15 28.81
N GLY A 399 11.05 -14.87 27.70
CA GLY A 399 12.16 -15.63 27.14
C GLY A 399 13.31 -14.71 26.69
N TRP A 400 12.98 -13.57 26.08
CA TRP A 400 13.92 -12.57 25.64
C TRP A 400 14.71 -11.95 26.82
N LEU A 401 14.04 -11.60 27.91
CA LEU A 401 14.70 -11.13 29.13
C LEU A 401 15.71 -12.15 29.68
N TRP A 402 15.41 -13.45 29.64
CA TRP A 402 16.38 -14.48 30.04
C TRP A 402 17.59 -14.56 29.08
N TYR A 403 17.34 -14.45 27.78
CA TYR A 403 18.41 -14.43 26.79
C TYR A 403 19.38 -13.25 27.03
N ARG A 404 18.83 -12.05 27.19
CA ARG A 404 19.59 -10.83 27.48
C ARG A 404 20.36 -10.90 28.81
N ALA A 405 19.83 -11.62 29.77
CA ALA A 405 20.48 -11.84 31.08
C ALA A 405 21.55 -12.96 31.04
N GLY A 406 21.87 -13.54 29.88
CA GLY A 406 22.81 -14.65 29.75
C GLY A 406 22.28 -15.99 30.32
N LYS A 407 20.99 -16.07 30.67
CA LYS A 407 20.35 -17.30 31.22
C LYS A 407 19.89 -18.20 30.07
N TYR A 408 20.82 -18.60 29.21
CA TYR A 408 20.55 -19.24 27.93
C TYR A 408 19.75 -20.52 28.01
N VAL A 409 20.00 -21.39 28.97
CA VAL A 409 19.24 -22.64 29.20
C VAL A 409 17.75 -22.33 29.45
N ARG A 410 17.47 -21.31 30.27
CA ARG A 410 16.08 -20.89 30.55
C ARG A 410 15.43 -20.26 29.34
N ALA A 411 16.19 -19.45 28.60
CA ALA A 411 15.71 -18.82 27.35
C ALA A 411 15.36 -19.87 26.30
N ALA A 412 16.25 -20.85 26.04
CA ALA A 412 16.01 -21.94 25.11
C ALA A 412 14.73 -22.73 25.46
N ALA A 413 14.55 -23.09 26.76
CA ALA A 413 13.36 -23.79 27.21
C ALA A 413 12.08 -22.94 27.02
N ALA A 414 12.13 -21.64 27.26
CA ALA A 414 11.01 -20.74 27.05
C ALA A 414 10.63 -20.64 25.56
N PHE A 415 11.61 -20.45 24.69
CA PHE A 415 11.40 -20.35 23.25
C PHE A 415 10.88 -21.67 22.66
N ARG A 416 11.41 -22.82 23.09
CA ARG A 416 10.90 -24.15 22.73
C ARG A 416 9.43 -24.31 23.09
N ASN A 417 9.05 -23.91 24.30
CA ASN A 417 7.68 -23.97 24.77
C ASN A 417 6.75 -23.06 23.97
N LEU A 418 7.21 -21.84 23.62
CA LEU A 418 6.48 -20.90 22.79
C LEU A 418 6.29 -21.45 21.37
N ALA A 419 7.34 -21.97 20.73
CA ALA A 419 7.28 -22.56 19.40
C ALA A 419 6.26 -23.71 19.31
N ALA A 420 6.19 -24.54 20.36
CA ALA A 420 5.24 -25.66 20.42
C ALA A 420 3.78 -25.24 20.58
N ARG A 421 3.51 -24.09 21.20
CA ARG A 421 2.15 -23.64 21.54
C ARG A 421 1.58 -22.61 20.60
N ALA A 422 2.43 -21.80 19.97
CA ALA A 422 2.05 -20.65 19.18
C ALA A 422 2.65 -20.71 17.76
N PRO A 423 1.95 -21.32 16.79
CA PRO A 423 2.48 -21.50 15.42
C PRO A 423 2.95 -20.19 14.76
N ARG A 424 2.28 -19.06 15.05
CA ARG A 424 2.69 -17.73 14.56
C ARG A 424 4.08 -17.29 15.02
N PHE A 425 4.54 -17.78 16.18
CA PHE A 425 5.87 -17.52 16.74
C PHE A 425 6.91 -18.58 16.40
N TRP A 426 6.51 -19.66 15.72
CA TRP A 426 7.36 -20.82 15.53
C TRP A 426 8.75 -20.48 14.96
N ALA A 427 8.81 -19.75 13.85
CA ALA A 427 10.07 -19.40 13.21
C ALA A 427 10.96 -18.51 14.10
N GLN A 428 10.36 -17.50 14.72
CA GLN A 428 11.04 -16.59 15.67
C GLN A 428 11.56 -17.36 16.88
N ALA A 429 10.70 -18.10 17.55
CA ALA A 429 11.05 -18.81 18.77
C ALA A 429 12.07 -19.90 18.51
N THR A 430 11.94 -20.68 17.42
CA THR A 430 12.92 -21.72 17.07
C THR A 430 14.28 -21.14 16.67
N TYR A 431 14.30 -20.00 15.99
CA TYR A 431 15.55 -19.31 15.67
C TYR A 431 16.27 -18.86 16.97
N TRP A 432 15.54 -18.22 17.88
CA TRP A 432 16.13 -17.73 19.15
C TRP A 432 16.39 -18.84 20.17
N GLU A 433 15.68 -19.98 20.09
CA GLU A 433 16.08 -21.22 20.77
C GLU A 433 17.47 -21.66 20.30
N ALA A 434 17.68 -21.71 18.96
CA ALA A 434 18.97 -22.05 18.38
C ALA A 434 20.08 -21.08 18.82
N ARG A 435 19.81 -19.75 18.85
CA ARG A 435 20.73 -18.74 19.33
C ARG A 435 21.08 -18.91 20.81
N ALA A 436 20.10 -19.30 21.62
CA ALA A 436 20.32 -19.55 23.04
C ALA A 436 21.14 -20.85 23.28
N GLU A 437 20.88 -21.92 22.53
CA GLU A 437 21.69 -23.14 22.56
C GLU A 437 23.14 -22.86 22.11
N GLU A 438 23.33 -22.11 21.01
CA GLU A 438 24.64 -21.70 20.50
C GLU A 438 25.43 -20.88 21.53
N ALA A 439 24.78 -19.89 22.17
CA ALA A 439 25.39 -19.05 23.19
C ALA A 439 25.66 -19.82 24.50
N GLY A 440 24.89 -20.88 24.76
CA GLY A 440 25.10 -21.81 25.88
C GLY A 440 26.21 -22.84 25.66
N GLY A 441 26.79 -22.91 24.44
CA GLY A 441 27.86 -23.83 24.08
C GLY A 441 27.42 -25.07 23.29
N ASP A 442 26.12 -25.26 23.08
CA ASP A 442 25.52 -26.45 22.44
C ASP A 442 25.36 -26.28 20.94
N ALA A 443 26.45 -26.28 20.19
CA ALA A 443 26.47 -26.01 18.75
C ALA A 443 25.67 -27.04 17.91
N ALA A 444 25.61 -28.31 18.30
CA ALA A 444 24.94 -29.35 17.51
C ALA A 444 23.39 -29.23 17.50
N PRO A 445 22.71 -29.06 18.66
CA PRO A 445 21.30 -28.70 18.69
C PRO A 445 21.01 -27.39 17.92
N ALA A 446 21.82 -26.34 18.11
CA ALA A 446 21.63 -25.06 17.42
C ALA A 446 21.62 -25.24 15.90
N ARG A 447 22.59 -25.96 15.32
CA ARG A 447 22.65 -26.23 13.86
C ARG A 447 21.43 -26.98 13.34
N ARG A 448 20.87 -27.93 14.10
CA ARG A 448 19.64 -28.64 13.72
C ARG A 448 18.44 -27.67 13.67
N LEU A 449 18.29 -26.84 14.68
CA LEU A 449 17.21 -25.87 14.77
C LEU A 449 17.32 -24.82 13.64
N TYR A 450 18.51 -24.28 13.37
CA TYR A 450 18.72 -23.43 12.19
C TYR A 450 18.33 -24.15 10.88
N GLY A 451 18.65 -25.44 10.74
CA GLY A 451 18.25 -26.24 9.60
C GLY A 451 16.73 -26.30 9.42
N GLN A 452 15.99 -26.50 10.52
CA GLN A 452 14.52 -26.51 10.50
C GLN A 452 13.94 -25.16 10.09
N VAL A 453 14.43 -24.06 10.67
CA VAL A 453 13.97 -22.71 10.33
C VAL A 453 14.29 -22.34 8.89
N ALA A 454 15.51 -22.67 8.41
CA ALA A 454 15.91 -22.43 7.04
C ALA A 454 15.03 -23.18 6.01
N ALA A 455 14.65 -24.43 6.31
CA ALA A 455 13.77 -25.23 5.46
C ALA A 455 12.32 -24.69 5.45
N HIS A 456 11.80 -24.35 6.62
CA HIS A 456 10.44 -23.77 6.74
C HIS A 456 10.30 -22.47 5.96
N GLY A 457 11.30 -21.64 5.97
CA GLY A 457 11.28 -20.32 5.31
C GLY A 457 11.40 -20.34 3.79
N GLN A 458 11.61 -21.50 3.16
CA GLN A 458 11.52 -21.61 1.70
C GLN A 458 10.11 -21.27 1.19
N VAL A 459 9.12 -21.52 2.04
CA VAL A 459 7.69 -21.35 1.78
C VAL A 459 7.11 -20.10 2.47
N ALA A 460 7.71 -19.65 3.58
CA ALA A 460 7.14 -18.60 4.40
C ALA A 460 7.19 -17.21 3.71
N ALA A 461 6.08 -16.48 3.81
CA ALA A 461 6.03 -15.05 3.57
C ALA A 461 6.07 -14.30 4.93
N GLY A 462 6.39 -13.02 4.88
CA GLY A 462 6.39 -12.17 6.07
C GLY A 462 7.55 -12.45 7.04
N PRO A 463 7.33 -12.30 8.36
CA PRO A 463 8.40 -12.41 9.36
C PRO A 463 9.13 -13.75 9.37
N GLY A 464 8.48 -14.85 8.95
CA GLY A 464 9.11 -16.17 8.84
C GLY A 464 10.25 -16.22 7.83
N ALA A 465 10.17 -15.46 6.74
CA ALA A 465 11.23 -15.35 5.74
C ALA A 465 12.50 -14.72 6.33
N TYR A 466 12.36 -13.74 7.22
CA TYR A 466 13.47 -13.10 7.93
C TYR A 466 14.28 -14.11 8.76
N TYR A 467 13.62 -14.90 9.59
CA TYR A 467 14.32 -15.89 10.41
C TYR A 467 14.95 -17.01 9.59
N ALA A 468 14.32 -17.40 8.50
CA ALA A 468 14.89 -18.37 7.57
C ALA A 468 16.15 -17.84 6.87
N TRP A 469 16.16 -16.57 6.52
CA TRP A 469 17.35 -15.88 6.01
C TRP A 469 18.48 -15.88 7.05
N LEU A 470 18.20 -15.45 8.29
CA LEU A 470 19.18 -15.46 9.35
C LEU A 470 19.73 -16.87 9.64
N ALA A 471 18.85 -17.88 9.66
CA ALA A 471 19.24 -19.26 9.85
C ALA A 471 20.15 -19.78 8.73
N ARG A 472 19.90 -19.40 7.46
CA ARG A 472 20.79 -19.71 6.33
C ARG A 472 22.14 -19.04 6.47
N LEU A 473 22.18 -17.77 6.90
CA LEU A 473 23.45 -17.06 7.15
C LEU A 473 24.28 -17.81 8.20
N ARG A 474 23.66 -18.24 9.31
CA ARG A 474 24.33 -19.03 10.36
C ARG A 474 24.86 -20.39 9.86
N LEU A 475 24.20 -20.97 8.87
CA LEU A 475 24.60 -22.25 8.26
C LEU A 475 25.59 -22.09 7.09
N GLY A 476 25.90 -20.87 6.66
CA GLY A 476 26.69 -20.61 5.46
C GLY A 476 25.99 -21.06 4.15
N LYS A 477 24.63 -21.08 4.14
CA LYS A 477 23.84 -21.54 3.01
C LYS A 477 23.21 -20.37 2.25
N LYS A 478 23.17 -20.49 0.91
CA LYS A 478 22.41 -19.58 0.04
C LYS A 478 20.94 -19.93 0.05
N ALA A 479 20.08 -18.97 -0.28
CA ALA A 479 18.67 -19.22 -0.53
C ALA A 479 18.52 -20.02 -1.81
N GLN A 480 17.70 -21.07 -1.76
CA GLN A 480 17.26 -21.82 -2.94
C GLN A 480 15.75 -21.77 -2.98
N LEU A 481 15.19 -21.17 -4.02
CA LEU A 481 13.74 -21.12 -4.21
C LEU A 481 13.34 -22.33 -5.05
N ALA A 482 12.48 -23.15 -4.49
CA ALA A 482 11.88 -24.25 -5.24
C ALA A 482 10.91 -23.69 -6.29
N THR A 483 10.98 -24.15 -7.52
CA THR A 483 10.07 -23.80 -8.60
C THR A 483 9.58 -25.06 -9.30
N GLU A 484 8.30 -25.10 -9.64
CA GLU A 484 7.74 -26.14 -10.49
C GLU A 484 8.25 -25.97 -11.93
N ALA A 485 8.68 -27.05 -12.56
CA ALA A 485 9.28 -27.00 -13.90
C ALA A 485 8.23 -26.83 -15.01
N VAL A 486 6.96 -27.16 -14.75
CA VAL A 486 5.90 -27.18 -15.75
C VAL A 486 4.95 -26.01 -15.54
N SER A 487 4.80 -25.19 -16.58
CA SER A 487 3.75 -24.16 -16.61
C SER A 487 2.36 -24.81 -16.72
N PRO A 488 1.34 -24.26 -16.04
CA PRO A 488 -0.03 -24.77 -16.19
C PRO A 488 -0.52 -24.63 -17.65
N ALA A 489 -1.47 -25.47 -18.03
CA ALA A 489 -2.09 -25.38 -19.35
C ALA A 489 -2.76 -24.01 -19.56
N PRO A 490 -2.75 -23.48 -20.78
CA PRO A 490 -3.46 -22.23 -21.10
C PRO A 490 -4.95 -22.34 -20.76
N PRO A 491 -5.57 -21.28 -20.20
CA PRO A 491 -7.00 -21.30 -19.91
C PRO A 491 -7.84 -21.28 -21.18
N GLN A 492 -9.03 -21.90 -21.11
CA GLN A 492 -10.01 -21.82 -22.18
C GLN A 492 -10.66 -20.43 -22.21
N ASP A 493 -11.05 -19.97 -23.43
CA ASP A 493 -11.81 -18.74 -23.60
C ASP A 493 -13.20 -18.89 -22.95
N ARG A 494 -13.48 -18.07 -21.96
CA ARG A 494 -14.76 -18.01 -21.25
C ARG A 494 -14.98 -16.65 -20.60
N GLY A 495 -16.24 -16.30 -20.42
CA GLY A 495 -16.62 -15.04 -19.78
C GLY A 495 -15.97 -13.84 -20.47
N ARG A 496 -15.30 -13.01 -19.68
CA ARG A 496 -14.65 -11.80 -20.17
C ARG A 496 -13.14 -11.94 -20.46
N LEU A 497 -12.60 -13.16 -20.49
CA LEU A 497 -11.19 -13.38 -20.82
C LEU A 497 -10.79 -12.86 -22.21
N PRO A 498 -11.62 -13.01 -23.29
CA PRO A 498 -11.33 -12.38 -24.58
C PRO A 498 -11.21 -10.85 -24.49
N VAL A 499 -12.01 -10.20 -23.64
CA VAL A 499 -11.94 -8.74 -23.38
C VAL A 499 -10.61 -8.39 -22.71
N ALA A 500 -10.23 -9.12 -21.66
CA ALA A 500 -8.97 -8.92 -20.96
C ALA A 500 -7.76 -9.01 -21.91
N ARG A 501 -7.76 -10.04 -22.79
CA ARG A 501 -6.71 -10.25 -23.80
C ARG A 501 -6.68 -9.13 -24.84
N ALA A 502 -7.84 -8.69 -25.32
CA ALA A 502 -7.93 -7.58 -26.30
C ALA A 502 -7.40 -6.26 -25.70
N LEU A 503 -7.77 -5.95 -24.47
CA LEU A 503 -7.28 -4.76 -23.76
C LEU A 503 -5.77 -4.86 -23.50
N ALA A 504 -5.27 -6.03 -23.14
CA ALA A 504 -3.84 -6.26 -22.92
C ALA A 504 -3.03 -6.12 -24.22
N ALA A 505 -3.56 -6.59 -25.35
CA ALA A 505 -2.95 -6.40 -26.66
C ALA A 505 -2.86 -4.91 -27.07
N LEU A 506 -3.80 -4.10 -26.58
CA LEU A 506 -3.83 -2.64 -26.80
C LEU A 506 -3.10 -1.85 -25.69
N TRP A 507 -2.34 -2.51 -24.81
CA TRP A 507 -1.60 -1.86 -23.70
C TRP A 507 -2.47 -0.97 -22.79
N LEU A 508 -3.75 -1.30 -22.68
CA LEU A 508 -4.68 -0.68 -21.75
C LEU A 508 -4.57 -1.40 -20.38
N ALA A 509 -3.47 -1.09 -19.70
CA ALA A 509 -2.98 -1.88 -18.58
C ALA A 509 -3.95 -1.93 -17.39
N ASP A 510 -4.61 -0.81 -17.06
CA ASP A 510 -5.55 -0.73 -15.95
C ASP A 510 -6.78 -1.58 -16.21
N GLU A 511 -7.38 -1.40 -17.37
CA GLU A 511 -8.59 -2.08 -17.80
C GLU A 511 -8.33 -3.59 -17.98
N ALA A 512 -7.23 -3.94 -18.65
CA ALA A 512 -6.85 -5.34 -18.86
C ALA A 512 -6.65 -6.09 -17.55
N THR A 513 -5.91 -5.50 -16.61
CA THR A 513 -5.64 -6.15 -15.32
C THR A 513 -6.87 -6.24 -14.42
N GLU A 514 -7.82 -5.31 -14.55
CA GLU A 514 -9.11 -5.39 -13.84
C GLU A 514 -10.00 -6.52 -14.40
N GLU A 515 -10.07 -6.67 -15.73
CA GLU A 515 -10.79 -7.79 -16.37
C GLU A 515 -10.16 -9.13 -16.02
N TYR A 516 -8.83 -9.25 -16.05
CA TYR A 516 -8.15 -10.46 -15.58
C TYR A 516 -8.45 -10.75 -14.10
N ALA A 517 -8.45 -9.72 -13.25
CA ALA A 517 -8.78 -9.89 -11.84
C ALA A 517 -10.24 -10.33 -11.63
N GLY A 518 -11.15 -9.88 -12.48
CA GLY A 518 -12.54 -10.35 -12.55
C GLY A 518 -12.62 -11.83 -12.92
N ALA A 519 -12.02 -12.20 -14.05
CA ALA A 519 -12.01 -13.58 -14.54
C ALA A 519 -11.43 -14.57 -13.51
N VAL A 520 -10.34 -14.17 -12.85
CA VAL A 520 -9.71 -14.97 -11.78
C VAL A 520 -10.61 -15.08 -10.53
N ARG A 521 -11.39 -14.05 -10.19
CA ARG A 521 -12.38 -14.13 -9.10
C ARG A 521 -13.48 -15.14 -9.38
N ASP A 522 -13.93 -15.18 -10.63
CA ASP A 522 -15.01 -16.08 -11.08
C ASP A 522 -14.53 -17.54 -11.21
N HIS A 523 -13.22 -17.73 -11.41
CA HIS A 523 -12.59 -19.03 -11.58
C HIS A 523 -11.31 -19.17 -10.74
N PRO A 524 -11.40 -19.16 -9.41
CA PRO A 524 -10.24 -19.09 -8.51
C PRO A 524 -9.34 -20.33 -8.56
N ASP A 525 -9.85 -21.46 -9.00
CA ASP A 525 -9.10 -22.73 -9.10
C ASP A 525 -8.37 -22.92 -10.43
N ASP A 526 -8.59 -22.03 -11.42
CA ASP A 526 -7.93 -22.09 -12.72
C ASP A 526 -6.50 -21.53 -12.65
N ARG A 527 -5.52 -22.41 -12.45
CA ARG A 527 -4.11 -22.06 -12.36
C ARG A 527 -3.55 -21.47 -13.67
N GLY A 528 -4.08 -21.90 -14.82
CA GLY A 528 -3.69 -21.37 -16.13
C GLY A 528 -4.11 -19.91 -16.29
N LEU A 529 -5.36 -19.61 -15.93
CA LEU A 529 -5.89 -18.25 -15.93
C LEU A 529 -5.13 -17.34 -14.95
N ALA A 530 -4.85 -17.83 -13.75
CA ALA A 530 -4.09 -17.07 -12.77
C ALA A 530 -2.67 -16.76 -13.26
N ALA A 531 -2.00 -17.72 -13.90
CA ALA A 531 -0.67 -17.53 -14.46
C ALA A 531 -0.69 -16.55 -15.64
N GLU A 532 -1.68 -16.62 -16.54
CA GLU A 532 -1.84 -15.68 -17.66
C GLU A 532 -2.12 -14.27 -17.16
N ALA A 533 -2.99 -14.11 -16.15
CA ALA A 533 -3.32 -12.83 -15.57
C ALA A 533 -2.09 -12.12 -14.95
N VAL A 534 -1.26 -12.89 -14.25
CA VAL A 534 -0.01 -12.43 -13.66
C VAL A 534 0.99 -12.03 -14.74
N ASP A 535 1.19 -12.90 -15.76
CA ASP A 535 2.10 -12.61 -16.87
C ASP A 535 1.67 -11.35 -17.63
N ALA A 536 0.37 -11.19 -17.89
CA ALA A 536 -0.17 -9.98 -18.50
C ALA A 536 0.10 -8.73 -17.66
N ALA A 537 -0.10 -8.80 -16.33
CA ALA A 537 0.18 -7.69 -15.44
C ALA A 537 1.68 -7.30 -15.45
N LEU A 538 2.59 -8.28 -15.44
CA LEU A 538 4.04 -8.04 -15.53
C LEU A 538 4.42 -7.42 -16.87
N ARG A 539 3.93 -7.96 -17.99
CA ARG A 539 4.18 -7.42 -19.34
C ARG A 539 3.68 -5.99 -19.50
N LEU A 540 2.54 -5.67 -18.92
CA LEU A 540 1.93 -4.34 -18.92
C LEU A 540 2.53 -3.39 -17.86
N GLN A 541 3.63 -3.78 -17.23
CA GLN A 541 4.34 -3.01 -16.20
C GLN A 541 3.46 -2.65 -14.97
N ARG A 542 2.45 -3.48 -14.67
CA ARG A 542 1.58 -3.33 -13.50
C ARG A 542 2.04 -4.28 -12.39
N ALA A 543 3.25 -4.00 -11.87
CA ALA A 543 3.83 -4.73 -10.76
C ALA A 543 2.91 -4.79 -9.52
N ASP A 544 2.19 -3.71 -9.25
CA ASP A 544 1.18 -3.62 -8.19
C ASP A 544 0.06 -4.66 -8.37
N ARG A 545 -0.45 -4.81 -9.58
CA ARG A 545 -1.49 -5.78 -9.93
C ARG A 545 -0.96 -7.20 -9.89
N ALA A 546 0.26 -7.42 -10.38
CA ALA A 546 0.91 -8.72 -10.32
C ALA A 546 1.08 -9.22 -8.87
N VAL A 547 1.58 -8.36 -7.97
CA VAL A 547 1.69 -8.66 -6.53
C VAL A 547 0.33 -8.97 -5.91
N ALA A 548 -0.71 -8.17 -6.24
CA ALA A 548 -2.05 -8.36 -5.70
C ALA A 548 -2.67 -9.69 -6.14
N LEU A 549 -2.56 -10.03 -7.42
CA LEU A 549 -3.04 -11.30 -7.98
C LEU A 549 -2.29 -12.50 -7.36
N ALA A 550 -0.97 -12.43 -7.27
CA ALA A 550 -0.17 -13.50 -6.70
C ALA A 550 -0.52 -13.75 -5.21
N LYS A 551 -0.67 -12.70 -4.42
CA LYS A 551 -1.08 -12.81 -3.01
C LYS A 551 -2.49 -13.37 -2.84
N ARG A 552 -3.42 -12.97 -3.69
CA ARG A 552 -4.85 -13.29 -3.55
C ARG A 552 -5.18 -14.70 -4.03
N VAL A 553 -4.58 -15.16 -5.12
CA VAL A 553 -4.98 -16.39 -5.82
C VAL A 553 -3.92 -17.47 -5.73
N LEU A 554 -2.70 -17.17 -6.13
CA LEU A 554 -1.66 -18.18 -6.21
C LEU A 554 -1.13 -18.60 -4.83
N TRP A 555 -1.07 -17.67 -3.89
CA TRP A 555 -0.60 -17.97 -2.53
C TRP A 555 -1.51 -18.96 -1.77
N PRO A 556 -2.85 -18.79 -1.72
CA PRO A 556 -3.73 -19.77 -1.11
C PRO A 556 -3.64 -21.15 -1.74
N GLN A 557 -3.58 -21.23 -3.07
CA GLN A 557 -3.44 -22.50 -3.80
C GLN A 557 -2.13 -23.21 -3.44
N TYR A 558 -1.03 -22.46 -3.36
CA TYR A 558 0.26 -22.97 -2.93
C TYR A 558 0.23 -23.51 -1.49
N ALA A 559 -0.36 -22.75 -0.57
CA ALA A 559 -0.50 -23.17 0.82
C ALA A 559 -1.35 -24.44 0.97
N GLN A 560 -2.38 -24.60 0.13
CA GLN A 560 -3.27 -25.79 0.14
C GLN A 560 -2.63 -27.02 -0.52
N SER A 561 -1.71 -26.85 -1.47
CA SER A 561 -1.07 -27.94 -2.21
C SER A 561 -0.02 -28.75 -1.41
N GLY A 562 0.08 -28.51 -0.11
CA GLY A 562 1.08 -29.17 0.73
C GLY A 562 2.52 -28.75 0.43
N GLY A 563 2.68 -27.57 -0.21
CA GLY A 563 4.00 -27.01 -0.51
C GLY A 563 4.58 -27.43 -1.85
N THR A 564 3.74 -27.79 -2.83
CA THR A 564 4.20 -27.94 -4.22
C THR A 564 4.84 -26.62 -4.67
N PRO A 565 6.08 -26.64 -5.18
CA PRO A 565 6.78 -25.41 -5.54
C PRO A 565 6.01 -24.59 -6.56
N PRO A 566 5.85 -23.27 -6.39
CA PRO A 566 5.19 -22.45 -7.37
C PRO A 566 6.04 -22.30 -8.63
N ILE A 567 5.38 -22.05 -9.77
CA ILE A 567 6.04 -21.74 -11.04
C ILE A 567 6.87 -20.45 -10.92
N ARG A 568 7.85 -20.24 -11.76
CA ARG A 568 8.73 -19.07 -11.76
C ARG A 568 7.93 -17.77 -11.83
N THR A 569 6.92 -17.69 -12.69
CA THR A 569 6.04 -16.52 -12.85
C THR A 569 5.36 -16.09 -11.53
N PHE A 570 5.07 -17.04 -10.63
CA PHE A 570 4.55 -16.72 -9.30
C PHE A 570 5.55 -15.93 -8.44
N TRP A 571 6.83 -16.34 -8.47
CA TRP A 571 7.88 -15.62 -7.75
C TRP A 571 8.15 -14.25 -8.36
N ASP A 572 8.16 -14.16 -9.69
CA ASP A 572 8.33 -12.89 -10.41
C ASP A 572 7.17 -11.93 -10.11
N ALA A 573 5.96 -12.45 -9.89
CA ALA A 573 4.81 -11.64 -9.47
C ALA A 573 4.88 -11.17 -8.01
N LEU A 574 5.32 -12.04 -7.09
CA LEU A 574 5.47 -11.67 -5.68
C LEU A 574 6.63 -10.70 -5.43
N TYR A 575 7.67 -10.79 -6.26
CA TYR A 575 8.91 -10.01 -6.17
C TYR A 575 9.25 -9.39 -7.53
N PRO A 576 8.36 -8.56 -8.11
CA PRO A 576 8.58 -8.01 -9.44
C PRO A 576 9.71 -6.99 -9.46
N GLN A 577 10.42 -6.89 -10.58
CA GLN A 577 11.37 -5.83 -10.85
C GLN A 577 10.65 -4.59 -11.43
N GLY A 578 9.58 -4.14 -10.79
CA GLY A 578 8.86 -2.94 -11.19
C GLY A 578 9.75 -1.69 -11.12
N TYR A 579 9.62 -0.82 -12.12
CA TYR A 579 10.42 0.42 -12.22
C TYR A 579 11.94 0.18 -12.25
N TRP A 580 12.40 -0.97 -12.74
CA TRP A 580 13.79 -1.41 -12.64
C TRP A 580 14.79 -0.38 -13.15
N SER A 581 14.58 0.22 -14.34
CA SER A 581 15.51 1.21 -14.89
C SER A 581 15.69 2.41 -13.96
N LEU A 582 14.58 2.93 -13.40
CA LEU A 582 14.63 4.06 -12.45
C LEU A 582 15.36 3.67 -11.15
N VAL A 583 15.10 2.47 -10.64
CA VAL A 583 15.76 1.96 -9.43
C VAL A 583 17.26 1.76 -9.70
N ALA A 584 17.62 1.08 -10.79
CA ALA A 584 19.02 0.80 -11.14
C ALA A 584 19.85 2.08 -11.32
N ASP A 585 19.32 3.07 -12.06
CA ASP A 585 19.99 4.35 -12.29
C ASP A 585 20.23 5.10 -10.98
N ARG A 586 19.23 5.16 -10.09
CA ARG A 586 19.34 5.88 -8.82
C ARG A 586 20.24 5.18 -7.82
N THR A 587 20.15 3.85 -7.76
CA THR A 587 20.98 3.07 -6.83
C THR A 587 22.45 3.06 -7.25
N ALA A 588 22.77 3.03 -8.55
CA ALA A 588 24.13 3.16 -9.04
C ALA A 588 24.76 4.50 -8.62
N ALA A 589 24.00 5.60 -8.76
CA ALA A 589 24.48 6.94 -8.36
C ALA A 589 24.72 7.06 -6.86
N GLN A 590 23.99 6.35 -6.02
CA GLN A 590 24.02 6.44 -4.55
C GLN A 590 24.73 5.25 -3.88
N ARG A 591 25.29 4.31 -4.65
CA ARG A 591 25.98 3.09 -4.17
C ARG A 591 25.08 2.21 -3.29
N LEU A 592 23.79 2.15 -3.62
CA LEU A 592 22.83 1.28 -2.95
C LEU A 592 22.69 -0.06 -3.69
N ASP A 593 22.33 -1.11 -2.96
CA ASP A 593 21.89 -2.37 -3.59
C ASP A 593 20.47 -2.17 -4.14
N PRO A 594 20.23 -2.31 -5.47
CA PRO A 594 18.92 -2.11 -6.07
C PRO A 594 17.84 -3.07 -5.51
N TYR A 595 18.24 -4.25 -5.08
CA TYR A 595 17.32 -5.23 -4.49
C TYR A 595 16.82 -4.80 -3.10
N LEU A 596 17.62 -4.05 -2.36
CA LEU A 596 17.18 -3.43 -1.10
C LEU A 596 16.09 -2.38 -1.37
N VAL A 597 16.27 -1.55 -2.39
CA VAL A 597 15.28 -0.52 -2.78
C VAL A 597 14.00 -1.18 -3.28
N LEU A 598 14.08 -2.23 -4.12
CA LEU A 598 12.88 -3.00 -4.52
C LEU A 598 12.16 -3.62 -3.32
N ALA A 599 12.89 -4.11 -2.32
CA ALA A 599 12.30 -4.65 -1.10
C ALA A 599 11.55 -3.56 -0.30
N VAL A 600 12.11 -2.35 -0.21
CA VAL A 600 11.45 -1.20 0.41
C VAL A 600 10.17 -0.85 -0.36
N ILE A 601 10.23 -0.64 -1.67
CA ILE A 601 9.05 -0.32 -2.51
C ILE A 601 7.95 -1.38 -2.35
N ARG A 602 8.35 -2.66 -2.31
CA ARG A 602 7.40 -3.77 -2.13
C ARG A 602 6.66 -3.72 -0.79
N GLU A 603 7.35 -3.41 0.28
CA GLU A 603 6.74 -3.39 1.62
C GLU A 603 5.99 -2.08 1.92
N GLU A 604 6.39 -0.97 1.29
CA GLU A 604 5.75 0.34 1.45
C GLU A 604 4.44 0.45 0.66
N SER A 605 4.45 0.10 -0.62
CA SER A 605 3.32 0.34 -1.53
C SER A 605 2.87 -0.88 -2.32
N ALA A 606 3.57 -2.00 -2.24
CA ALA A 606 3.43 -3.12 -3.18
C ALA A 606 3.48 -2.66 -4.66
N PHE A 607 4.34 -1.71 -4.96
CA PHE A 607 4.53 -1.07 -6.27
C PHE A 607 3.37 -0.18 -6.75
N ALA A 608 2.41 0.20 -5.89
CA ALA A 608 1.34 1.11 -6.26
C ALA A 608 1.82 2.58 -6.21
N PRO A 609 1.96 3.28 -7.35
CA PRO A 609 2.55 4.63 -7.35
C PRO A 609 1.64 5.67 -6.71
N GLN A 610 0.33 5.44 -6.70
CA GLN A 610 -0.66 6.36 -6.11
C GLN A 610 -1.03 5.99 -4.66
N ALA A 611 -0.25 5.12 -4.01
CA ALA A 611 -0.53 4.71 -2.64
C ALA A 611 -0.44 5.90 -1.67
N VAL A 612 -1.46 6.03 -0.81
CA VAL A 612 -1.50 7.01 0.27
C VAL A 612 -1.83 6.29 1.57
N SER A 613 -0.96 6.40 2.56
CA SER A 613 -1.20 5.80 3.87
C SER A 613 -2.19 6.62 4.70
N ALA A 614 -2.73 6.03 5.77
CA ALA A 614 -3.59 6.73 6.72
C ALA A 614 -2.88 7.93 7.39
N ALA A 615 -1.55 7.89 7.50
CA ALA A 615 -0.72 8.99 8.01
C ALA A 615 -0.39 10.05 6.96
N GLY A 616 -0.76 9.84 5.68
CA GLY A 616 -0.50 10.76 4.58
C GLY A 616 0.86 10.55 3.88
N ALA A 617 1.54 9.45 4.12
CA ALA A 617 2.70 9.06 3.33
C ALA A 617 2.30 8.67 1.91
N ARG A 618 3.11 8.99 0.88
CA ARG A 618 2.72 8.97 -0.53
C ARG A 618 3.71 8.27 -1.44
N GLY A 619 3.18 7.59 -2.44
CA GLY A 619 3.94 7.03 -3.57
C GLY A 619 4.61 5.70 -3.27
N LEU A 620 5.48 5.28 -4.20
CA LEU A 620 6.14 3.97 -4.19
C LEU A 620 6.92 3.68 -2.91
N MET A 621 7.63 4.67 -2.38
CA MET A 621 8.48 4.58 -1.19
C MET A 621 7.86 5.30 0.03
N GLN A 622 6.55 5.61 -0.02
CA GLN A 622 5.74 6.14 1.09
C GLN A 622 6.38 7.32 1.84
N LEU A 623 6.69 8.39 1.11
CA LEU A 623 7.31 9.57 1.69
C LEU A 623 6.26 10.52 2.29
N MET A 624 6.51 11.01 3.50
CA MET A 624 5.75 12.10 4.09
C MET A 624 6.02 13.40 3.32
N PRO A 625 5.02 14.27 3.09
CA PRO A 625 5.21 15.53 2.36
C PRO A 625 6.33 16.43 2.94
N SER A 626 6.45 16.48 4.26
CA SER A 626 7.53 17.22 4.93
C SER A 626 8.91 16.63 4.67
N THR A 627 9.02 15.30 4.66
CA THR A 627 10.26 14.58 4.33
C THR A 627 10.62 14.82 2.87
N ALA A 628 9.68 14.71 1.94
CA ALA A 628 9.89 14.98 0.53
C ALA A 628 10.42 16.41 0.28
N SER A 629 9.83 17.42 0.94
CA SER A 629 10.28 18.81 0.83
C SER A 629 11.71 19.01 1.37
N ARG A 630 12.03 18.41 2.50
CA ARG A 630 13.37 18.45 3.09
C ARG A 630 14.41 17.82 2.17
N LEU A 631 14.13 16.63 1.65
CA LEU A 631 15.03 15.89 0.75
C LEU A 631 15.24 16.62 -0.58
N ALA A 632 14.17 17.19 -1.15
CA ALA A 632 14.27 17.99 -2.37
C ALA A 632 15.26 19.15 -2.20
N GLY A 633 15.21 19.85 -1.07
CA GLY A 633 16.18 20.92 -0.76
C GLY A 633 17.60 20.40 -0.54
N ALA A 634 17.77 19.33 0.24
CA ALA A 634 19.07 18.75 0.58
C ALA A 634 19.81 18.19 -0.66
N HIS A 635 19.08 17.51 -1.54
CA HIS A 635 19.62 16.82 -2.72
C HIS A 635 19.45 17.61 -4.02
N ARG A 636 19.07 18.90 -3.97
CA ARG A 636 18.88 19.82 -5.10
C ARG A 636 17.90 19.27 -6.16
N LEU A 637 16.89 18.56 -5.72
CA LEU A 637 15.78 18.10 -6.56
C LEU A 637 14.70 19.19 -6.63
N PRO A 638 13.84 19.20 -7.66
CA PRO A 638 12.71 20.12 -7.71
C PRO A 638 11.84 20.01 -6.47
N ALA A 639 11.33 21.14 -5.96
CA ALA A 639 10.41 21.11 -4.82
C ALA A 639 9.07 20.46 -5.23
N PRO A 640 8.44 19.67 -4.34
CA PRO A 640 7.12 19.12 -4.62
C PRO A 640 6.08 20.23 -4.73
N GLY A 641 5.12 20.08 -5.66
CA GLY A 641 4.13 21.10 -6.01
C GLY A 641 4.43 21.73 -7.38
N GLY A 642 3.63 22.74 -7.79
CA GLY A 642 3.84 23.40 -9.08
C GLY A 642 3.71 22.49 -10.30
N GLY A 643 2.93 21.41 -10.20
CA GLY A 643 2.73 20.42 -11.26
C GLY A 643 3.53 19.13 -11.05
N LEU A 644 4.43 19.07 -10.06
CA LEU A 644 5.18 17.85 -9.71
C LEU A 644 4.60 17.21 -8.46
N ALA A 645 3.98 16.04 -8.61
CA ALA A 645 3.42 15.26 -7.52
C ALA A 645 4.48 14.36 -6.88
N ILE A 646 4.37 14.15 -5.56
CA ILE A 646 5.27 13.23 -4.84
C ILE A 646 5.09 11.80 -5.35
N GLU A 647 3.91 11.47 -5.83
CA GLU A 647 3.52 10.16 -6.36
C GLU A 647 4.14 9.83 -7.74
N GLU A 648 4.76 10.81 -8.42
CA GLU A 648 5.46 10.55 -9.67
C GLU A 648 6.60 9.54 -9.46
N PRO A 649 6.59 8.39 -10.16
CA PRO A 649 7.51 7.28 -9.85
C PRO A 649 8.97 7.66 -9.82
N TRP A 650 9.46 8.40 -10.84
CA TRP A 650 10.86 8.81 -10.93
C TRP A 650 11.27 9.73 -9.77
N TYR A 651 10.35 10.60 -9.35
CA TYR A 651 10.60 11.57 -8.30
C TYR A 651 10.54 10.92 -6.92
N ASN A 652 9.54 10.08 -6.69
CA ASN A 652 9.40 9.33 -5.44
C ASN A 652 10.60 8.41 -5.20
N ILE A 653 11.05 7.67 -6.23
CA ILE A 653 12.24 6.82 -6.15
C ILE A 653 13.50 7.67 -5.91
N ALA A 654 13.64 8.82 -6.59
CA ALA A 654 14.81 9.70 -6.39
C ALA A 654 14.91 10.20 -4.95
N LEU A 655 13.79 10.64 -4.36
CA LEU A 655 13.72 11.10 -2.97
C LEU A 655 13.91 9.95 -1.97
N GLY A 656 13.23 8.83 -2.19
CA GLY A 656 13.26 7.69 -1.26
C GLY A 656 14.62 7.00 -1.22
N THR A 657 15.31 6.91 -2.37
CA THR A 657 16.70 6.38 -2.41
C THR A 657 17.68 7.34 -1.74
N ALA A 658 17.47 8.66 -1.87
CA ALA A 658 18.28 9.65 -1.16
C ALA A 658 18.11 9.52 0.36
N GLU A 659 16.88 9.41 0.87
CA GLU A 659 16.64 9.17 2.31
C GLU A 659 17.31 7.88 2.79
N LEU A 660 17.18 6.79 2.03
CA LEU A 660 17.77 5.51 2.42
C LEU A 660 19.30 5.57 2.43
N ALA A 661 19.91 6.28 1.47
CA ALA A 661 21.36 6.49 1.43
C ALA A 661 21.85 7.33 2.62
N ASP A 662 21.18 8.47 2.90
CA ASP A 662 21.50 9.32 4.05
C ASP A 662 21.43 8.54 5.36
N LEU A 663 20.43 7.67 5.52
CA LEU A 663 20.25 6.84 6.71
C LEU A 663 21.32 5.73 6.81
N LEU A 664 21.69 5.11 5.70
CA LEU A 664 22.79 4.14 5.70
C LEU A 664 24.12 4.79 6.06
N ASP A 665 24.37 5.99 5.57
CA ASP A 665 25.58 6.75 5.94
C ASP A 665 25.55 7.13 7.44
N GLU A 666 24.42 7.61 7.95
CA GLU A 666 24.25 7.93 9.37
C GLU A 666 24.50 6.71 10.27
N PHE A 667 24.00 5.56 9.90
CA PHE A 667 24.13 4.31 10.67
C PHE A 667 25.26 3.40 10.18
N LYS A 668 26.26 3.97 9.48
CA LYS A 668 27.52 3.29 9.10
C LYS A 668 27.31 1.99 8.33
N GLY A 669 26.32 1.94 7.47
CA GLY A 669 25.98 0.78 6.65
C GLY A 669 25.14 -0.30 7.34
N ASP A 670 24.72 -0.08 8.60
CA ASP A 670 23.79 -1.01 9.26
C ASP A 670 22.39 -0.89 8.67
N VAL A 671 22.03 -1.87 7.85
CA VAL A 671 20.75 -1.91 7.13
C VAL A 671 19.56 -2.00 8.08
N ALA A 672 19.68 -2.71 9.21
CA ALA A 672 18.58 -2.86 10.16
C ALA A 672 18.27 -1.53 10.86
N LEU A 673 19.32 -0.80 11.27
CA LEU A 673 19.18 0.55 11.84
C LEU A 673 18.60 1.54 10.82
N ALA A 674 19.11 1.52 9.59
CA ALA A 674 18.65 2.40 8.52
C ALA A 674 17.18 2.16 8.17
N LEU A 675 16.73 0.91 8.05
CA LEU A 675 15.34 0.56 7.80
C LEU A 675 14.42 0.94 8.97
N ALA A 676 14.87 0.73 10.21
CA ALA A 676 14.13 1.17 11.38
C ALA A 676 13.98 2.70 11.42
N ALA A 677 15.03 3.42 11.03
CA ALA A 677 15.02 4.89 10.95
C ALA A 677 14.14 5.40 9.79
N TYR A 678 14.14 4.71 8.67
CA TYR A 678 13.28 5.03 7.54
C TYR A 678 11.80 5.00 7.93
N ASN A 679 11.37 3.97 8.65
CA ASN A 679 9.98 3.80 9.07
C ASN A 679 9.60 4.65 10.30
N ALA A 680 10.43 4.66 11.34
CA ALA A 680 10.10 5.34 12.60
C ALA A 680 10.72 6.73 12.75
N GLY A 681 11.74 7.06 11.98
CA GLY A 681 12.57 8.26 12.11
C GLY A 681 13.86 8.03 12.91
N ALA A 682 14.96 8.60 12.43
CA ALA A 682 16.30 8.40 12.98
C ALA A 682 16.43 8.79 14.48
N HIS A 683 15.67 9.79 14.93
CA HIS A 683 15.68 10.22 16.33
C HIS A 683 15.16 9.13 17.29
N HIS A 684 14.21 8.32 16.87
CA HIS A 684 13.74 7.17 17.65
C HIS A 684 14.82 6.09 17.74
N VAL A 685 15.46 5.75 16.63
CA VAL A 685 16.52 4.73 16.59
C VAL A 685 17.69 5.14 17.47
N ARG A 686 18.15 6.40 17.38
CA ARG A 686 19.21 6.92 18.27
C ARG A 686 18.83 6.84 19.74
N ARG A 687 17.56 7.10 20.08
CA ARG A 687 17.04 6.96 21.44
C ARG A 687 17.05 5.50 21.88
N TRP A 688 16.56 4.56 21.06
CA TRP A 688 16.52 3.14 21.41
C TRP A 688 17.94 2.57 21.64
N ILE A 689 18.91 2.93 20.79
CA ILE A 689 20.32 2.54 20.97
C ILE A 689 20.84 3.06 22.31
N ARG A 690 20.52 4.29 22.68
CA ARG A 690 20.97 4.89 23.94
C ARG A 690 20.30 4.27 25.17
N GLU A 691 19.02 3.97 25.11
CA GLU A 691 18.22 3.46 26.23
C GLU A 691 18.38 1.94 26.42
N ARG A 692 18.43 1.17 25.34
CA ARG A 692 18.46 -0.30 25.38
C ARG A 692 19.81 -0.92 25.04
N GLY A 693 20.75 -0.13 24.55
CA GLY A 693 22.04 -0.57 24.03
C GLY A 693 21.95 -1.10 22.61
N TYR A 694 23.10 -1.43 22.04
CA TYR A 694 23.22 -2.07 20.72
C TYR A 694 24.24 -3.21 20.82
N THR A 695 23.79 -4.44 20.63
CA THR A 695 24.61 -5.65 20.69
C THR A 695 24.82 -6.31 19.33
N GLY A 696 24.04 -5.87 18.33
CA GLY A 696 24.10 -6.35 16.97
C GLY A 696 22.75 -6.18 16.27
N PRO A 697 22.73 -6.30 14.92
CA PRO A 697 21.52 -6.06 14.14
C PRO A 697 20.38 -7.06 14.44
N GLU A 698 20.70 -8.31 14.72
CA GLU A 698 19.69 -9.35 14.99
C GLU A 698 18.96 -9.06 16.31
N GLU A 699 19.70 -8.77 17.37
CA GLU A 699 19.18 -8.42 18.69
C GLU A 699 18.42 -7.08 18.65
N PHE A 700 18.99 -6.08 17.96
CA PHE A 700 18.35 -4.77 17.81
C PHE A 700 16.97 -4.88 17.19
N VAL A 701 16.80 -5.69 16.13
CA VAL A 701 15.50 -5.87 15.48
C VAL A 701 14.44 -6.39 16.45
N GLU A 702 14.80 -7.29 17.37
CA GLU A 702 13.86 -7.77 18.40
C GLU A 702 13.53 -6.70 19.45
N GLU A 703 14.45 -5.78 19.70
CA GLU A 703 14.33 -4.73 20.71
C GLU A 703 13.67 -3.45 20.23
N ILE A 704 13.31 -3.35 18.94
CA ILE A 704 12.54 -2.22 18.41
C ILE A 704 11.19 -2.16 19.16
N PRO A 705 10.92 -1.08 19.93
CA PRO A 705 9.71 -0.99 20.74
C PRO A 705 8.43 -0.92 19.90
N PHE A 706 8.50 -0.27 18.74
CA PHE A 706 7.37 -0.13 17.84
C PHE A 706 7.14 -1.42 17.06
N GLU A 707 6.06 -2.13 17.38
CA GLU A 707 5.70 -3.40 16.72
C GLU A 707 5.61 -3.26 15.19
N GLU A 708 5.04 -2.14 14.72
CA GLU A 708 4.96 -1.84 13.28
C GLU A 708 6.36 -1.77 12.66
N THR A 709 7.27 -1.00 13.26
CA THR A 709 8.65 -0.83 12.76
C THR A 709 9.45 -2.13 12.85
N ARG A 710 9.32 -2.87 13.95
CA ARG A 710 9.94 -4.19 14.12
C ARG A 710 9.47 -5.16 13.03
N GLY A 711 8.16 -5.21 12.77
CA GLY A 711 7.58 -6.00 11.69
C GLY A 711 8.03 -5.54 10.30
N TYR A 712 8.12 -4.24 10.08
CA TYR A 712 8.58 -3.64 8.83
C TYR A 712 10.02 -4.07 8.50
N VAL A 713 10.96 -3.88 9.42
CA VAL A 713 12.37 -4.28 9.24
C VAL A 713 12.48 -5.76 8.87
N LYS A 714 11.77 -6.63 9.59
CA LYS A 714 11.76 -8.07 9.31
C LYS A 714 11.21 -8.38 7.91
N ARG A 715 10.13 -7.72 7.50
CA ARG A 715 9.55 -7.92 6.17
C ARG A 715 10.48 -7.43 5.06
N VAL A 716 11.08 -6.24 5.19
CA VAL A 716 11.99 -5.70 4.18
C VAL A 716 13.23 -6.58 4.03
N LEU A 717 13.86 -6.99 5.14
CA LEU A 717 15.04 -7.86 5.09
C LEU A 717 14.72 -9.24 4.51
N GLY A 718 13.56 -9.82 4.85
CA GLY A 718 13.09 -11.06 4.24
C GLY A 718 12.82 -10.92 2.74
N SER A 719 12.24 -9.81 2.30
CA SER A 719 12.00 -9.50 0.90
C SER A 719 13.31 -9.24 0.14
N TYR A 720 14.27 -8.56 0.76
CA TYR A 720 15.60 -8.34 0.20
C TYR A 720 16.35 -9.64 -0.08
N ASP A 721 16.34 -10.60 0.87
CA ASP A 721 16.91 -11.92 0.66
C ASP A 721 16.26 -12.65 -0.53
N ARG A 722 14.94 -12.54 -0.68
CA ARG A 722 14.20 -13.14 -1.81
C ARG A 722 14.58 -12.51 -3.15
N TYR A 723 14.65 -11.19 -3.23
CA TYR A 723 15.12 -10.51 -4.44
C TYR A 723 16.52 -10.96 -4.84
N ARG A 724 17.44 -11.05 -3.91
CA ARG A 724 18.79 -11.53 -4.18
C ARG A 724 18.80 -12.98 -4.64
N ALA A 725 18.01 -13.84 -4.02
CA ALA A 725 17.91 -15.24 -4.42
C ALA A 725 17.32 -15.42 -5.83
N LEU A 726 16.40 -14.54 -6.25
CA LEU A 726 15.76 -14.61 -7.56
C LEU A 726 16.63 -14.05 -8.69
N TYR A 727 17.36 -12.96 -8.41
CA TYR A 727 17.90 -12.12 -9.49
C TYR A 727 19.39 -11.83 -9.40
N ALA A 728 20.05 -11.92 -8.23
CA ALA A 728 21.45 -11.51 -8.09
C ALA A 728 22.43 -12.42 -8.87
N GLU A 729 22.12 -13.70 -9.06
CA GLU A 729 22.99 -14.62 -9.82
C GLU A 729 22.80 -14.49 -11.34
N SER A 730 21.69 -13.90 -11.80
CA SER A 730 21.41 -13.75 -13.24
C SER A 730 21.99 -12.50 -13.88
N GLN A 731 22.51 -11.57 -13.07
CA GLN A 731 23.00 -10.26 -13.53
C GLN A 731 24.51 -10.02 -13.31
N ILE A 732 25.25 -11.01 -12.82
CA ILE A 732 26.72 -10.90 -12.75
C ILE A 732 27.25 -11.23 -14.15
N PRO A 733 27.79 -10.26 -14.92
CA PRO A 733 28.68 -10.59 -16.03
C PRO A 733 29.82 -11.42 -15.41
N SER A 734 30.10 -12.59 -15.96
CA SER A 734 31.30 -13.35 -15.56
C SER A 734 32.49 -12.42 -15.54
N PRO A 735 33.23 -12.30 -14.44
CA PRO A 735 34.49 -11.58 -14.47
C PRO A 735 35.39 -12.35 -15.41
N THR A 736 35.45 -11.89 -16.67
CA THR A 736 36.53 -12.29 -17.57
C THR A 736 37.82 -11.95 -16.83
N SER A 737 38.51 -13.02 -16.48
CA SER A 737 39.89 -13.04 -16.01
C SER A 737 40.73 -11.91 -16.61
N GLN A 738 41.22 -11.03 -15.79
CA GLN A 738 42.52 -10.36 -15.94
C GLN A 738 42.86 -9.66 -14.61
N ALA A 739 43.16 -10.45 -13.59
CA ALA A 739 44.11 -10.05 -12.59
C ALA A 739 45.40 -10.81 -12.90
N GLN A 740 46.24 -10.20 -13.70
CA GLN A 740 47.65 -10.57 -13.74
C GLN A 740 48.21 -10.24 -12.34
N THR A 741 48.52 -11.29 -11.59
CA THR A 741 49.40 -11.21 -10.42
C THR A 741 50.74 -10.68 -10.87
N PRO A 742 51.30 -9.64 -10.26
CA PRO A 742 52.71 -9.33 -10.45
C PRO A 742 53.54 -10.41 -9.74
N GLU A 743 54.43 -11.05 -10.49
CA GLU A 743 55.44 -11.95 -9.96
C GLU A 743 56.35 -11.23 -8.95
N PRO A 744 56.75 -11.90 -7.87
CA PRO A 744 57.71 -11.34 -6.92
C PRO A 744 59.10 -11.27 -7.57
N GLY A 745 59.60 -10.05 -7.78
CA GLY A 745 60.96 -9.78 -8.25
C GLY A 745 62.02 -10.41 -7.35
N THR A 746 62.87 -11.21 -7.96
CA THR A 746 64.13 -11.73 -7.41
C THR A 746 65.08 -10.60 -6.98
N PRO A 747 65.72 -10.69 -5.82
CA PRO A 747 66.77 -9.70 -5.42
C PRO A 747 68.04 -9.95 -6.17
N GLY A 748 68.40 -9.05 -7.09
CA GLY A 748 69.70 -9.00 -7.76
C GLY A 748 70.73 -8.42 -6.85
N GLY A 749 71.85 -9.19 -6.71
CA GLY A 749 72.96 -8.91 -5.83
C GLY A 749 73.80 -7.74 -6.27
N ALA A 750 74.58 -7.30 -5.31
CA ALA A 750 75.52 -6.25 -5.29
C ALA A 750 76.63 -6.35 -6.33
N LYS A 751 77.03 -5.22 -6.94
CA LYS A 751 78.35 -4.69 -6.96
C LYS A 751 78.32 -3.17 -7.10
#